data_15df79cee72985e3cdd7ef694fc08ca7
#
_entry.id   15df79cee72985e3cdd7ef694fc08ca7
#
_cell.length_a   1.000
_cell.length_b   1.000
_cell.length_c   1.000
_cell.angle_alpha   90.00
_cell.angle_beta   90.00
_cell.angle_gamma   90.00
#
_symmetry.space_group_name_H-M   'P 1'
#
loop_
_entity.id
_entity.type
_entity.pdbx_description
1 polymer ?
#
loop_
_entity_poly.entity_id
_entity_poly.type
_entity_poly.pdbx_seq_one_letter_code
_entity_poly.pdbx_strand_id
1 'polypeptide(L)'
;MKKKSEFEAPYIGIETIDNTPIFYNRRGDYSVIIKCENPIIQYSADMDAYYDFHHLFTNILKVLGTGYTIQKQDILCKKSFLPPQNRKNDYLSNRYFEHFKGRIYTDISTYLVITGEVERSKFFSFDPRRFDTFIRNITKVLGLFANRGIRAKLLNENEIEIYIKRFLSINFNQQTVSLKNIKAREENLIIGEKNVQCISLVDIDEVNFPSIIKPYKEVNIGLRFPVDLLSFLHDTPSIDTIIYNQVINIPDQRNEANKLEGKKKKHKGMPDPANDLCVEDIERVQSDIAREGQMLVYAHYNIILAGLDDISKAINYVETSLFDCGIIINKQCFNQLELFECALPGNAINLNSYDKFLTTSDAAICLLFKEKLQVTENSPFLTYFTDRQGLPVGIDMSGKEGEKKYTNNSNFFVLGPSGSGKSFYVNSKVRQWVLDNTDIVLVDTGHSYSGMCEYYHGKYITYSESKPISMNPFRITEEEYNVEKKNFLKSLIFLIWKGANGEVKKQEEEIMDITIEKYYSFYFHPFNGYSDAEKEAIRENLLLEFQVNEEEFENEREKEERKILSEKIEKLQQLVEKGEGGEKTNAEKAIQNILIEKGFTRQELDNPETRLLSIIERRIQKKEDILKEIKVESLSFNSFYEFSLRIIPIICKENKIDFDITNYKFLLKKFYKGGQLEKTLNEDFDTSLFEEPFIVFEIDAIKDDPELFPIVTLIIMDVFIQKMRLKKNRKALIIEEAWKAIASPMMAGYILYLYKTVRKFWGMAMVVTQELEDIISNPVVKNSIISNSDIICLLDQSKFIDKYQEIANLLSLTEVNQKQIFTINQLPNKENRNRFNEVFIKRGNYGNVFGVEVSLHEYFTFTTERIEKDAVGYYHIIYGSFQTGLDNFIIDLKSSRLKNMDWVLQVNKVLGYHSDDGSLKDILNIIGEQPLYKYILDKYKWITNR
;
A
#
# COMPACT_ATOMS: atom_id res chain seq x y z
N MET A 1 -27.38 -64.31 -13.03
CA MET A 1 -26.71 -63.00 -13.36
C MET A 1 -27.56 -61.88 -12.80
N LYS A 2 -27.09 -61.18 -11.78
CA LYS A 2 -27.72 -59.93 -11.30
C LYS A 2 -27.63 -58.92 -12.49
N LYS A 3 -28.80 -58.41 -12.96
CA LYS A 3 -28.83 -57.32 -13.94
C LYS A 3 -28.01 -56.19 -13.34
N LYS A 4 -26.95 -55.77 -14.04
CA LYS A 4 -26.25 -54.51 -13.69
C LYS A 4 -27.27 -53.39 -13.88
N SER A 5 -27.64 -52.70 -12.82
CA SER A 5 -28.40 -51.47 -12.93
C SER A 5 -27.52 -50.43 -13.60
N GLU A 6 -27.97 -49.85 -14.70
CA GLU A 6 -27.28 -48.73 -15.34
C GLU A 6 -27.61 -47.46 -14.56
N PHE A 7 -26.59 -46.62 -14.31
CA PHE A 7 -26.78 -45.29 -13.73
C PHE A 7 -27.38 -44.40 -14.81
N GLU A 8 -28.53 -43.85 -14.52
CA GLU A 8 -29.19 -42.88 -15.40
C GLU A 8 -29.18 -41.48 -14.75
N ALA A 9 -28.64 -40.47 -15.46
CA ALA A 9 -28.65 -39.11 -14.97
C ALA A 9 -30.10 -38.63 -14.72
N PRO A 10 -30.38 -37.95 -13.58
CA PRO A 10 -31.76 -37.61 -13.18
C PRO A 10 -32.33 -36.38 -13.88
N TYR A 11 -31.94 -36.13 -15.14
CA TYR A 11 -32.36 -34.94 -15.89
C TYR A 11 -33.19 -35.34 -17.15
N ILE A 12 -34.14 -34.42 -17.52
CA ILE A 12 -34.97 -34.56 -18.72
C ILE A 12 -34.45 -33.62 -19.80
N GLY A 13 -34.15 -32.33 -19.47
CA GLY A 13 -33.76 -31.37 -20.48
C GLY A 13 -33.45 -30.00 -19.86
N ILE A 14 -33.00 -29.09 -20.70
CA ILE A 14 -32.68 -27.68 -20.37
C ILE A 14 -33.42 -26.82 -21.40
N GLU A 15 -34.05 -25.75 -20.98
CA GLU A 15 -34.78 -24.79 -21.81
C GLU A 15 -34.58 -23.37 -21.27
N THR A 16 -34.51 -22.37 -22.15
CA THR A 16 -34.45 -20.96 -21.76
C THR A 16 -35.82 -20.30 -21.95
N ILE A 17 -36.42 -19.84 -20.85
CA ILE A 17 -37.69 -19.15 -20.81
C ILE A 17 -37.48 -17.76 -20.21
N ASP A 18 -37.94 -16.70 -20.92
CA ASP A 18 -37.79 -15.29 -20.51
C ASP A 18 -36.31 -14.95 -20.11
N ASN A 19 -35.36 -15.36 -20.92
CA ASN A 19 -33.90 -15.22 -20.68
C ASN A 19 -33.38 -15.93 -19.41
N THR A 20 -34.19 -16.82 -18.80
CA THR A 20 -33.82 -17.63 -17.66
C THR A 20 -33.60 -19.08 -18.11
N PRO A 21 -32.36 -19.59 -18.11
CA PRO A 21 -32.09 -21.00 -18.39
C PRO A 21 -32.55 -21.87 -17.24
N ILE A 22 -33.42 -22.82 -17.54
CA ILE A 22 -34.06 -23.73 -16.58
C ILE A 22 -33.79 -25.16 -17.00
N PHE A 23 -33.46 -26.01 -16.06
CA PHE A 23 -33.33 -27.45 -16.28
C PHE A 23 -34.32 -28.22 -15.39
N TYR A 24 -34.73 -29.36 -15.89
CA TYR A 24 -35.77 -30.20 -15.32
C TYR A 24 -35.21 -31.53 -14.86
N ASN A 25 -35.53 -31.95 -13.64
CA ASN A 25 -35.26 -33.30 -13.20
C ASN A 25 -36.33 -34.28 -13.69
N ARG A 26 -36.09 -35.59 -13.53
CA ARG A 26 -37.03 -36.64 -13.96
C ARG A 26 -38.41 -36.60 -13.31
N ARG A 27 -38.51 -35.88 -12.19
CA ARG A 27 -39.78 -35.71 -11.47
C ARG A 27 -40.57 -34.49 -11.94
N GLY A 28 -40.00 -33.71 -12.86
CA GLY A 28 -40.59 -32.50 -13.37
C GLY A 28 -40.31 -31.24 -12.52
N ASP A 29 -39.51 -31.35 -11.44
CA ASP A 29 -39.09 -30.17 -10.69
C ASP A 29 -38.12 -29.35 -11.54
N TYR A 30 -38.23 -28.05 -11.46
CA TYR A 30 -37.47 -27.11 -12.27
C TYR A 30 -36.44 -26.35 -11.45
N SER A 31 -35.27 -26.16 -12.03
CA SER A 31 -34.11 -25.61 -11.34
C SER A 31 -33.34 -24.60 -12.18
N VAL A 32 -32.67 -23.69 -11.48
CA VAL A 32 -31.68 -22.75 -12.07
C VAL A 32 -30.35 -22.91 -11.33
N ILE A 33 -29.24 -22.59 -12.02
CA ILE A 33 -27.91 -22.55 -11.42
C ILE A 33 -27.37 -21.14 -11.51
N ILE A 34 -26.99 -20.59 -10.36
CA ILE A 34 -26.35 -19.27 -10.23
C ILE A 34 -24.89 -19.53 -9.84
N LYS A 35 -23.94 -19.13 -10.67
CA LYS A 35 -22.55 -19.03 -10.26
C LYS A 35 -22.36 -17.75 -9.47
N CYS A 36 -21.98 -17.85 -8.20
CA CYS A 36 -21.76 -16.71 -7.33
C CYS A 36 -20.38 -16.75 -6.66
N GLU A 37 -19.95 -15.62 -6.12
CA GLU A 37 -18.74 -15.54 -5.31
C GLU A 37 -19.13 -15.56 -3.83
N ASN A 38 -18.38 -16.30 -3.03
CA ASN A 38 -18.46 -16.11 -1.58
C ASN A 38 -17.92 -14.71 -1.23
N PRO A 39 -18.55 -13.98 -0.30
CA PRO A 39 -18.18 -12.56 -0.09
C PRO A 39 -16.92 -12.40 0.74
N ILE A 40 -16.58 -13.35 1.62
CA ILE A 40 -15.54 -13.17 2.63
C ILE A 40 -14.21 -13.66 2.09
N ILE A 41 -13.21 -12.78 2.07
CA ILE A 41 -11.85 -13.16 1.71
C ILE A 41 -11.26 -13.98 2.85
N GLN A 42 -10.63 -15.10 2.53
CA GLN A 42 -9.96 -15.96 3.52
C GLN A 42 -8.99 -15.14 4.37
N TYR A 43 -9.03 -15.32 5.67
CA TYR A 43 -8.21 -14.58 6.66
C TYR A 43 -8.39 -13.05 6.67
N SER A 44 -9.57 -12.55 6.29
CA SER A 44 -9.86 -11.10 6.32
C SER A 44 -10.16 -10.55 7.72
N ALA A 45 -10.43 -11.39 8.71
CA ALA A 45 -10.86 -11.03 10.06
C ALA A 45 -12.18 -10.23 10.14
N ASP A 46 -12.92 -10.15 9.06
CA ASP A 46 -14.13 -9.33 8.93
C ASP A 46 -15.35 -10.06 9.48
N MET A 47 -15.63 -9.90 10.77
CA MET A 47 -16.80 -10.49 11.43
C MET A 47 -18.12 -9.95 10.86
N ASP A 48 -18.17 -8.68 10.51
CA ASP A 48 -19.37 -8.06 9.97
C ASP A 48 -19.76 -8.69 8.63
N ALA A 49 -18.77 -9.04 7.80
CA ALA A 49 -19.02 -9.74 6.54
C ALA A 49 -19.65 -11.13 6.75
N TYR A 50 -19.29 -11.85 7.82
CA TYR A 50 -19.95 -13.13 8.16
C TYR A 50 -21.43 -12.93 8.52
N TYR A 51 -21.76 -11.90 9.31
CA TYR A 51 -23.15 -11.56 9.63
C TYR A 51 -23.90 -11.02 8.40
N ASP A 52 -23.27 -10.24 7.55
CA ASP A 52 -23.87 -9.76 6.31
C ASP A 52 -24.23 -10.89 5.35
N PHE A 53 -23.37 -11.91 5.25
CA PHE A 53 -23.67 -13.13 4.51
C PHE A 53 -24.87 -13.86 5.10
N HIS A 54 -24.89 -13.97 6.42
CA HIS A 54 -26.01 -14.60 7.15
C HIS A 54 -27.34 -13.88 6.84
N HIS A 55 -27.37 -12.57 6.94
CA HIS A 55 -28.54 -11.76 6.60
C HIS A 55 -28.94 -11.87 5.12
N LEU A 56 -27.97 -11.98 4.21
CA LEU A 56 -28.27 -12.20 2.79
C LEU A 56 -29.06 -13.49 2.58
N PHE A 57 -28.56 -14.60 3.14
CA PHE A 57 -29.22 -15.89 2.97
C PHE A 57 -30.57 -15.97 3.71
N THR A 58 -30.71 -15.35 4.88
CA THR A 58 -32.01 -15.18 5.55
C THR A 58 -33.02 -14.49 4.63
N ASN A 59 -32.61 -13.43 3.95
CA ASN A 59 -33.47 -12.74 2.99
C ASN A 59 -33.80 -13.60 1.75
N ILE A 60 -32.83 -14.37 1.25
CA ILE A 60 -33.06 -15.30 0.14
C ILE A 60 -34.11 -16.35 0.53
N LEU A 61 -34.01 -16.96 1.72
CA LEU A 61 -35.01 -17.93 2.21
C LEU A 61 -36.38 -17.30 2.29
N LYS A 62 -36.51 -16.08 2.82
CA LYS A 62 -37.79 -15.35 2.95
C LYS A 62 -38.39 -14.99 1.57
N VAL A 63 -37.56 -14.64 0.58
CA VAL A 63 -38.03 -14.34 -0.80
C VAL A 63 -38.55 -15.59 -1.50
N LEU A 64 -37.88 -16.71 -1.31
CA LEU A 64 -38.28 -17.96 -1.93
C LEU A 64 -39.51 -18.57 -1.28
N GLY A 65 -39.51 -18.73 0.04
CA GLY A 65 -40.64 -19.29 0.79
C GLY A 65 -40.84 -20.79 0.60
N THR A 66 -42.00 -21.26 0.94
CA THR A 66 -42.39 -22.69 0.94
C THR A 66 -42.31 -23.30 -0.47
N GLY A 67 -41.87 -24.54 -0.54
CA GLY A 67 -41.79 -25.33 -1.79
C GLY A 67 -40.54 -25.08 -2.59
N TYR A 68 -39.51 -24.49 -2.01
CA TYR A 68 -38.21 -24.33 -2.61
C TYR A 68 -37.13 -25.15 -1.88
N THR A 69 -36.21 -25.69 -2.67
CA THR A 69 -34.95 -26.28 -2.15
C THR A 69 -33.78 -25.47 -2.66
N ILE A 70 -32.96 -25.01 -1.75
CA ILE A 70 -31.70 -24.34 -2.04
C ILE A 70 -30.58 -25.35 -1.84
N GLN A 71 -29.69 -25.43 -2.84
CA GLN A 71 -28.51 -26.29 -2.80
C GLN A 71 -27.29 -25.42 -3.11
N LYS A 72 -26.52 -25.08 -2.09
CA LYS A 72 -25.26 -24.36 -2.25
C LYS A 72 -24.12 -25.37 -2.36
N GLN A 73 -23.31 -25.23 -3.39
CA GLN A 73 -22.20 -26.14 -3.70
C GLN A 73 -20.90 -25.36 -3.79
N ASP A 74 -19.99 -25.59 -2.84
CA ASP A 74 -18.64 -25.07 -2.88
C ASP A 74 -17.69 -26.16 -3.35
N ILE A 75 -17.06 -25.91 -4.48
CA ILE A 75 -16.15 -26.83 -5.15
C ILE A 75 -14.71 -26.36 -4.85
N LEU A 76 -14.00 -27.15 -4.05
CA LEU A 76 -12.60 -26.90 -3.72
C LEU A 76 -11.73 -27.85 -4.54
N CYS A 77 -10.92 -27.30 -5.45
CA CYS A 77 -10.08 -28.10 -6.34
C CYS A 77 -8.61 -27.76 -6.17
N LYS A 78 -7.75 -28.76 -6.06
CA LYS A 78 -6.30 -28.55 -6.14
C LYS A 78 -5.93 -28.20 -7.58
N LYS A 79 -5.36 -27.02 -7.76
CA LYS A 79 -4.87 -26.50 -9.05
C LYS A 79 -3.40 -26.17 -8.97
N SER A 80 -2.75 -26.16 -10.11
CA SER A 80 -1.36 -25.74 -10.26
C SER A 80 -1.33 -24.31 -10.79
N PHE A 81 -0.60 -23.43 -10.12
CA PHE A 81 -0.46 -22.05 -10.56
C PHE A 81 0.27 -21.96 -11.90
N LEU A 82 -0.33 -21.22 -12.82
CA LEU A 82 0.27 -20.86 -14.10
C LEU A 82 0.45 -19.34 -14.19
N PRO A 83 1.63 -18.86 -14.58
CA PRO A 83 1.90 -17.45 -14.74
C PRO A 83 0.91 -16.76 -15.70
N PRO A 84 0.47 -15.52 -15.43
CA PRO A 84 -0.42 -14.79 -16.32
C PRO A 84 0.26 -14.51 -17.67
N GLN A 85 -0.51 -14.56 -18.77
CA GLN A 85 0.02 -14.36 -20.13
C GLN A 85 0.42 -12.88 -20.38
N ASN A 86 -0.33 -11.93 -19.83
CA ASN A 86 -0.13 -10.48 -20.02
C ASN A 86 0.79 -9.87 -18.96
N ARG A 87 1.91 -10.50 -18.66
CA ARG A 87 2.91 -10.00 -17.73
C ARG A 87 3.94 -9.12 -18.45
N LYS A 88 4.52 -8.17 -17.72
CA LYS A 88 5.65 -7.38 -18.23
C LYS A 88 6.86 -8.27 -18.43
N ASN A 89 7.51 -8.18 -19.58
CA ASN A 89 8.64 -9.04 -19.94
C ASN A 89 9.95 -8.43 -19.43
N ASP A 90 10.22 -8.64 -18.15
CA ASP A 90 11.48 -8.30 -17.49
C ASP A 90 12.09 -9.56 -16.87
N TYR A 91 13.41 -9.62 -16.78
CA TYR A 91 14.15 -10.77 -16.26
C TYR A 91 13.70 -11.15 -14.85
N LEU A 92 13.74 -10.21 -13.89
CA LEU A 92 13.32 -10.51 -12.50
C LEU A 92 11.83 -10.84 -12.41
N SER A 93 10.96 -10.18 -13.19
CA SER A 93 9.54 -10.52 -13.26
C SER A 93 9.31 -11.95 -13.77
N ASN A 94 10.05 -12.37 -14.78
CA ASN A 94 9.98 -13.73 -15.28
C ASN A 94 10.41 -14.72 -14.21
N ARG A 95 11.52 -14.47 -13.49
CA ARG A 95 12.02 -15.31 -12.40
C ARG A 95 11.06 -15.34 -11.21
N TYR A 96 10.38 -14.22 -10.91
CA TYR A 96 9.33 -14.15 -9.91
C TYR A 96 8.19 -15.14 -10.24
N PHE A 97 7.59 -15.04 -11.40
CA PHE A 97 6.47 -15.90 -11.75
C PHE A 97 6.88 -17.38 -11.97
N GLU A 98 8.09 -17.64 -12.49
CA GLU A 98 8.63 -19.01 -12.59
C GLU A 98 8.83 -19.64 -11.20
N HIS A 99 9.14 -18.87 -10.16
CA HIS A 99 9.24 -19.37 -8.79
C HIS A 99 7.90 -19.96 -8.29
N PHE A 100 6.78 -19.40 -8.71
CA PHE A 100 5.45 -19.86 -8.32
C PHE A 100 4.84 -20.89 -9.29
N LYS A 101 5.39 -21.05 -10.46
CA LYS A 101 4.88 -21.98 -11.46
C LYS A 101 4.84 -23.41 -10.94
N GLY A 102 3.70 -24.06 -11.10
CA GLY A 102 3.50 -25.41 -10.60
C GLY A 102 3.12 -25.52 -9.12
N ARG A 103 3.08 -24.40 -8.39
CA ARG A 103 2.64 -24.41 -6.98
C ARG A 103 1.19 -24.85 -6.88
N ILE A 104 0.94 -25.85 -6.03
CA ILE A 104 -0.41 -26.34 -5.77
C ILE A 104 -1.14 -25.43 -4.80
N TYR A 105 -2.39 -25.13 -5.12
CA TYR A 105 -3.31 -24.34 -4.27
C TYR A 105 -4.73 -24.91 -4.36
N THR A 106 -5.57 -24.53 -3.43
CA THR A 106 -6.98 -24.90 -3.42
C THR A 106 -7.81 -23.77 -4.01
N ASP A 107 -8.32 -23.95 -5.22
CA ASP A 107 -9.26 -23.02 -5.85
C ASP A 107 -10.68 -23.26 -5.35
N ILE A 108 -11.50 -22.21 -5.24
CA ILE A 108 -12.87 -22.29 -4.76
C ILE A 108 -13.81 -21.72 -5.83
N SER A 109 -14.81 -22.53 -6.17
CA SER A 109 -15.90 -22.11 -7.05
C SER A 109 -17.24 -22.40 -6.41
N THR A 110 -18.10 -21.40 -6.30
CA THR A 110 -19.41 -21.51 -5.61
C THR A 110 -20.55 -21.45 -6.60
N TYR A 111 -21.49 -22.39 -6.45
CA TYR A 111 -22.72 -22.46 -7.22
C TYR A 111 -23.93 -22.56 -6.27
N LEU A 112 -24.98 -21.81 -6.61
CA LEU A 112 -26.25 -21.84 -5.91
C LEU A 112 -27.31 -22.40 -6.87
N VAL A 113 -27.83 -23.59 -6.55
CA VAL A 113 -28.91 -24.22 -7.29
C VAL A 113 -30.21 -23.97 -6.54
N ILE A 114 -31.20 -23.45 -7.20
CA ILE A 114 -32.53 -23.17 -6.64
C ILE A 114 -33.54 -24.02 -7.41
N THR A 115 -34.21 -24.89 -6.68
CA THR A 115 -35.20 -25.84 -7.24
C THR A 115 -36.59 -25.49 -6.71
N GLY A 116 -37.54 -25.31 -7.62
CA GLY A 116 -38.95 -25.20 -7.32
C GLY A 116 -39.60 -26.58 -7.37
N GLU A 117 -40.30 -26.96 -6.28
CA GLU A 117 -40.98 -28.22 -6.17
C GLU A 117 -42.34 -28.15 -6.90
N VAL A 118 -42.60 -29.19 -7.71
CA VAL A 118 -43.89 -29.37 -8.38
C VAL A 118 -44.84 -30.16 -7.47
N GLU A 119 -46.01 -29.61 -7.23
CA GLU A 119 -47.07 -30.32 -6.47
C GLU A 119 -47.49 -31.60 -7.21
N ARG A 120 -47.38 -32.72 -6.50
CA ARG A 120 -47.70 -34.04 -6.99
C ARG A 120 -49.10 -34.43 -6.56
N SER A 121 -50.04 -34.32 -7.46
CA SER A 121 -51.38 -34.86 -7.29
C SER A 121 -51.57 -36.13 -8.15
N LYS A 122 -52.65 -36.85 -7.99
CA LYS A 122 -52.97 -38.00 -8.86
C LYS A 122 -52.99 -37.66 -10.36
N PHE A 123 -53.23 -36.39 -10.69
CA PHE A 123 -53.18 -35.79 -12.02
C PHE A 123 -52.15 -34.67 -11.99
N PHE A 124 -50.97 -34.92 -12.56
CA PHE A 124 -49.97 -33.89 -12.72
C PHE A 124 -50.49 -32.79 -13.64
N SER A 125 -50.52 -31.55 -13.19
CA SER A 125 -50.81 -30.41 -14.04
C SER A 125 -49.76 -29.33 -13.79
N PHE A 126 -49.15 -28.84 -14.87
CA PHE A 126 -48.26 -27.71 -14.83
C PHE A 126 -49.06 -26.45 -14.39
N ASP A 127 -48.57 -25.71 -13.38
CA ASP A 127 -49.13 -24.46 -12.95
C ASP A 127 -48.29 -23.28 -13.42
N PRO A 128 -48.70 -22.56 -14.45
CA PRO A 128 -47.99 -21.43 -15.01
C PRO A 128 -47.73 -20.33 -13.99
N ARG A 129 -48.67 -20.09 -13.04
CA ARG A 129 -48.57 -19.01 -12.07
C ARG A 129 -47.43 -19.26 -11.05
N ARG A 130 -47.25 -20.51 -10.64
CA ARG A 130 -46.14 -20.90 -9.78
C ARG A 130 -44.82 -20.78 -10.51
N PHE A 131 -44.80 -21.16 -11.76
CA PHE A 131 -43.63 -21.06 -12.59
C PHE A 131 -43.20 -19.59 -12.84
N ASP A 132 -44.15 -18.70 -13.18
CA ASP A 132 -43.88 -17.26 -13.28
C ASP A 132 -43.41 -16.66 -11.96
N THR A 133 -43.92 -17.16 -10.84
CA THR A 133 -43.50 -16.74 -9.50
C THR A 133 -42.04 -17.19 -9.22
N PHE A 134 -41.68 -18.41 -9.69
CA PHE A 134 -40.31 -18.90 -9.62
C PHE A 134 -39.35 -17.95 -10.35
N ILE A 135 -39.61 -17.62 -11.62
CA ILE A 135 -38.76 -16.73 -12.43
C ILE A 135 -38.60 -15.36 -11.74
N ARG A 136 -39.71 -14.78 -11.25
CA ARG A 136 -39.66 -13.51 -10.51
C ARG A 136 -38.83 -13.59 -9.22
N ASN A 137 -38.93 -14.69 -8.50
CA ASN A 137 -38.16 -14.87 -7.28
C ASN A 137 -36.65 -15.03 -7.57
N ILE A 138 -36.29 -15.73 -8.66
CA ILE A 138 -34.89 -15.81 -9.10
C ILE A 138 -34.34 -14.42 -9.42
N THR A 139 -35.10 -13.59 -10.14
CA THR A 139 -34.69 -12.20 -10.41
C THR A 139 -34.49 -11.38 -9.13
N LYS A 140 -35.35 -11.56 -8.12
CA LYS A 140 -35.16 -10.90 -6.80
C LYS A 140 -33.91 -11.39 -6.09
N VAL A 141 -33.62 -12.71 -6.14
CA VAL A 141 -32.40 -13.28 -5.55
C VAL A 141 -31.15 -12.67 -6.18
N LEU A 142 -31.12 -12.56 -7.51
CA LEU A 142 -30.00 -11.88 -8.21
C LEU A 142 -29.87 -10.42 -7.76
N GLY A 143 -31.00 -9.72 -7.58
CA GLY A 143 -31.02 -8.34 -7.04
C GLY A 143 -30.46 -8.25 -5.62
N LEU A 144 -30.71 -9.23 -4.75
CA LEU A 144 -30.15 -9.26 -3.40
C LEU A 144 -28.61 -9.40 -3.41
N PHE A 145 -28.06 -10.20 -4.32
CA PHE A 145 -26.61 -10.30 -4.51
C PHE A 145 -26.02 -8.98 -5.05
N ALA A 146 -26.65 -8.40 -6.06
CA ALA A 146 -26.21 -7.15 -6.69
C ALA A 146 -26.20 -5.98 -5.70
N ASN A 147 -27.22 -5.85 -4.86
CA ASN A 147 -27.32 -4.80 -3.83
C ASN A 147 -26.20 -4.86 -2.79
N ARG A 148 -25.57 -6.02 -2.61
CA ARG A 148 -24.43 -6.21 -1.71
C ARG A 148 -23.09 -6.23 -2.44
N GLY A 149 -23.08 -5.95 -3.75
CA GLY A 149 -21.86 -5.95 -4.58
C GLY A 149 -21.22 -7.34 -4.76
N ILE A 150 -21.99 -8.41 -4.55
CA ILE A 150 -21.54 -9.79 -4.75
C ILE A 150 -21.83 -10.18 -6.19
N ARG A 151 -20.81 -10.67 -6.91
CA ARG A 151 -20.98 -11.14 -8.29
C ARG A 151 -21.79 -12.43 -8.30
N ALA A 152 -22.90 -12.40 -9.00
CA ALA A 152 -23.77 -13.56 -9.23
C ALA A 152 -24.28 -13.53 -10.65
N LYS A 153 -24.20 -14.68 -11.36
CA LYS A 153 -24.59 -14.84 -12.76
C LYS A 153 -25.35 -16.14 -12.94
N LEU A 154 -26.50 -16.11 -13.62
CA LEU A 154 -27.15 -17.33 -14.11
C LEU A 154 -26.27 -18.03 -15.15
N LEU A 155 -26.12 -19.34 -15.04
CA LEU A 155 -25.47 -20.15 -16.04
C LEU A 155 -26.39 -20.29 -17.26
N ASN A 156 -25.86 -20.15 -18.48
CA ASN A 156 -26.58 -20.45 -19.71
C ASN A 156 -26.68 -21.97 -19.94
N GLU A 157 -27.42 -22.42 -20.94
CA GLU A 157 -27.68 -23.85 -21.23
C GLU A 157 -26.38 -24.65 -21.36
N ASN A 158 -25.42 -24.16 -22.12
CA ASN A 158 -24.12 -24.84 -22.30
C ASN A 158 -23.32 -24.88 -20.97
N GLU A 159 -23.33 -23.79 -20.20
CA GLU A 159 -22.65 -23.74 -18.92
C GLU A 159 -23.29 -24.70 -17.90
N ILE A 160 -24.61 -24.85 -17.91
CA ILE A 160 -25.35 -25.86 -17.09
C ILE A 160 -24.94 -27.26 -17.47
N GLU A 161 -24.97 -27.60 -18.80
CA GLU A 161 -24.55 -28.89 -19.27
C GLU A 161 -23.11 -29.24 -18.88
N ILE A 162 -22.18 -28.29 -19.05
CA ILE A 162 -20.79 -28.47 -18.67
C ILE A 162 -20.67 -28.68 -17.15
N TYR A 163 -21.40 -27.92 -16.33
CA TYR A 163 -21.36 -28.06 -14.88
C TYR A 163 -21.87 -29.41 -14.42
N ILE A 164 -22.99 -29.87 -14.96
CA ILE A 164 -23.53 -31.21 -14.68
C ILE A 164 -22.54 -32.31 -15.08
N LYS A 165 -21.94 -32.24 -16.28
CA LYS A 165 -20.92 -33.19 -16.74
C LYS A 165 -19.68 -33.20 -15.83
N ARG A 166 -19.21 -32.01 -15.40
CA ARG A 166 -18.11 -31.88 -14.44
C ARG A 166 -18.44 -32.54 -13.11
N PHE A 167 -19.66 -32.35 -12.62
CA PHE A 167 -20.11 -32.94 -11.36
C PHE A 167 -20.20 -34.48 -11.45
N LEU A 168 -20.82 -35.00 -12.49
CA LEU A 168 -20.94 -36.45 -12.73
C LEU A 168 -19.58 -37.15 -12.87
N SER A 169 -18.57 -36.48 -13.36
CA SER A 169 -17.21 -37.01 -13.50
C SER A 169 -16.25 -36.58 -12.41
N ILE A 170 -16.71 -35.76 -11.49
CA ILE A 170 -15.89 -35.08 -10.46
C ILE A 170 -14.58 -34.52 -11.06
N ASN A 171 -14.69 -33.78 -12.18
CA ASN A 171 -13.56 -33.21 -12.88
C ASN A 171 -13.83 -31.74 -13.20
N PHE A 172 -13.31 -30.85 -12.35
CA PHE A 172 -13.46 -29.41 -12.47
C PHE A 172 -12.22 -28.70 -13.01
N ASN A 173 -11.12 -29.45 -13.22
CA ASN A 173 -9.84 -28.88 -13.68
C ASN A 173 -9.70 -28.82 -15.20
N GLN A 174 -10.43 -29.65 -15.96
CA GLN A 174 -10.33 -29.72 -17.41
C GLN A 174 -11.45 -28.93 -18.12
N GLN A 175 -11.15 -28.36 -19.29
CA GLN A 175 -12.14 -27.62 -20.07
C GLN A 175 -13.16 -28.58 -20.72
N THR A 176 -12.69 -29.73 -21.26
CA THR A 176 -13.54 -30.76 -21.86
C THR A 176 -13.59 -31.95 -20.93
N VAL A 177 -14.79 -32.40 -20.62
CA VAL A 177 -15.01 -33.48 -19.67
C VAL A 177 -15.81 -34.58 -20.35
N SER A 178 -15.30 -35.81 -20.31
CA SER A 178 -16.04 -37.01 -20.72
C SER A 178 -16.69 -37.68 -19.51
N LEU A 179 -17.92 -38.13 -19.66
CA LEU A 179 -18.58 -38.92 -18.63
C LEU A 179 -17.82 -40.21 -18.36
N LYS A 180 -17.74 -40.60 -17.09
CA LYS A 180 -17.03 -41.78 -16.63
C LYS A 180 -18.01 -42.77 -15.99
N ASN A 181 -17.60 -44.03 -15.91
CA ASN A 181 -18.39 -45.06 -15.29
C ASN A 181 -18.44 -44.90 -13.77
N ILE A 182 -19.60 -45.03 -13.17
CA ILE A 182 -19.82 -44.98 -11.71
C ILE A 182 -19.99 -46.39 -11.19
N LYS A 183 -19.16 -46.81 -10.22
CA LYS A 183 -19.24 -48.07 -9.52
C LYS A 183 -19.49 -47.82 -8.04
N ALA A 184 -20.65 -48.22 -7.53
CA ALA A 184 -20.94 -48.17 -6.11
C ALA A 184 -20.33 -49.41 -5.41
N ARG A 185 -19.69 -49.15 -4.26
CA ARG A 185 -19.26 -50.16 -3.27
C ARG A 185 -19.98 -49.88 -1.96
N GLU A 186 -19.79 -50.67 -0.93
CA GLU A 186 -20.46 -50.52 0.35
C GLU A 186 -20.09 -49.21 1.02
N GLU A 187 -18.82 -48.86 1.05
CA GLU A 187 -18.32 -47.69 1.80
C GLU A 187 -17.88 -46.51 0.90
N ASN A 188 -17.72 -46.71 -0.40
CA ASN A 188 -17.25 -45.69 -1.33
C ASN A 188 -17.80 -45.84 -2.74
N LEU A 189 -17.56 -44.86 -3.58
CA LEU A 189 -17.81 -44.92 -5.01
C LEU A 189 -16.48 -44.85 -5.78
N ILE A 190 -16.47 -45.44 -6.97
CA ILE A 190 -15.40 -45.25 -7.95
C ILE A 190 -16.00 -44.57 -9.19
N ILE A 191 -15.55 -43.38 -9.50
CA ILE A 191 -15.96 -42.60 -10.66
C ILE A 191 -14.77 -42.45 -11.61
N GLY A 192 -14.79 -43.25 -12.69
CA GLY A 192 -13.63 -43.41 -13.56
C GLY A 192 -12.47 -44.06 -12.82
N GLU A 193 -11.41 -43.33 -12.57
CA GLU A 193 -10.21 -43.74 -11.83
C GLU A 193 -10.16 -43.18 -10.39
N LYS A 194 -11.08 -42.28 -10.04
CA LYS A 194 -11.11 -41.62 -8.74
C LYS A 194 -11.85 -42.45 -7.70
N ASN A 195 -11.25 -42.54 -6.51
CA ASN A 195 -11.93 -42.97 -5.30
C ASN A 195 -12.75 -41.78 -4.77
N VAL A 196 -14.01 -42.02 -4.47
CA VAL A 196 -14.96 -40.98 -4.03
C VAL A 196 -15.67 -41.44 -2.78
N GLN A 197 -15.75 -40.59 -1.79
CA GLN A 197 -16.52 -40.85 -0.56
C GLN A 197 -17.37 -39.67 -0.18
N CYS A 198 -18.62 -39.95 0.13
CA CYS A 198 -19.57 -39.00 0.66
C CYS A 198 -19.59 -39.10 2.19
N ILE A 199 -19.39 -37.98 2.88
CA ILE A 199 -19.44 -37.88 4.32
C ILE A 199 -20.67 -37.03 4.67
N SER A 200 -21.69 -37.64 5.22
CA SER A 200 -22.86 -36.92 5.72
C SER A 200 -22.58 -36.35 7.14
N LEU A 201 -22.93 -35.10 7.36
CA LEU A 201 -22.86 -34.47 8.68
C LEU A 201 -24.11 -34.82 9.53
N VAL A 202 -25.05 -35.58 8.95
CA VAL A 202 -26.28 -35.99 9.59
C VAL A 202 -26.25 -37.47 9.86
N ASP A 203 -26.33 -37.87 11.12
CA ASP A 203 -26.57 -39.26 11.52
C ASP A 203 -28.04 -39.42 11.85
N ILE A 204 -28.62 -40.58 11.49
CA ILE A 204 -30.05 -40.92 11.73
C ILE A 204 -30.32 -41.07 13.20
N ASP A 205 -29.43 -41.71 13.94
CA ASP A 205 -29.62 -42.06 15.33
C ASP A 205 -29.20 -40.94 16.31
N GLU A 206 -28.20 -40.12 15.92
CA GLU A 206 -27.68 -39.06 16.75
C GLU A 206 -27.31 -37.82 15.92
N VAL A 207 -28.07 -36.75 16.01
CA VAL A 207 -27.66 -35.44 15.46
C VAL A 207 -26.76 -34.75 16.46
N ASN A 208 -25.47 -34.92 16.31
CA ASN A 208 -24.44 -34.36 17.19
C ASN A 208 -23.88 -33.06 16.63
N PHE A 209 -24.60 -31.98 16.82
CA PHE A 209 -24.14 -30.61 16.55
C PHE A 209 -23.89 -29.85 17.85
N PRO A 210 -22.99 -28.86 17.88
CA PRO A 210 -22.86 -27.99 19.05
C PRO A 210 -24.19 -27.26 19.32
N SER A 211 -24.52 -27.08 20.58
CA SER A 211 -25.75 -26.39 21.02
C SER A 211 -25.88 -24.96 20.51
N ILE A 212 -24.77 -24.31 20.22
CA ILE A 212 -24.68 -22.97 19.63
C ILE A 212 -23.70 -23.02 18.47
N ILE A 213 -24.15 -22.68 17.26
CA ILE A 213 -23.34 -22.54 16.08
C ILE A 213 -23.29 -21.05 15.70
N LYS A 214 -22.08 -20.47 15.71
CA LYS A 214 -21.86 -19.10 15.23
C LYS A 214 -21.57 -19.10 13.73
N PRO A 215 -21.79 -17.97 13.01
CA PRO A 215 -21.42 -17.84 11.59
C PRO A 215 -19.93 -18.05 11.29
N TYR A 216 -19.08 -17.97 12.30
CA TYR A 216 -17.62 -18.18 12.22
C TYR A 216 -17.12 -18.85 13.51
N LYS A 217 -15.94 -19.48 13.45
CA LYS A 217 -15.20 -19.91 14.64
C LYS A 217 -14.05 -18.95 14.95
N GLU A 218 -13.71 -18.85 16.23
CA GLU A 218 -12.56 -18.05 16.67
C GLU A 218 -11.34 -18.95 16.84
N VAL A 219 -10.23 -18.58 16.19
CA VAL A 219 -8.94 -19.24 16.36
C VAL A 219 -8.09 -18.41 17.32
N ASN A 220 -7.43 -19.06 18.28
CA ASN A 220 -6.53 -18.40 19.22
C ASN A 220 -5.19 -18.00 18.56
N ILE A 221 -5.28 -17.06 17.61
CA ILE A 221 -4.14 -16.37 17.04
C ILE A 221 -4.29 -14.89 17.45
N GLY A 222 -3.52 -14.44 18.42
CA GLY A 222 -3.68 -13.11 18.97
C GLY A 222 -5.03 -12.87 19.66
N LEU A 223 -5.83 -11.91 19.16
CA LEU A 223 -7.08 -11.46 19.73
C LEU A 223 -8.33 -12.21 19.18
N ARG A 224 -8.35 -13.54 19.18
CA ARG A 224 -9.49 -14.36 18.68
C ARG A 224 -9.85 -14.00 17.23
N PHE A 225 -9.18 -14.65 16.31
CA PHE A 225 -9.31 -14.39 14.88
C PHE A 225 -10.50 -15.17 14.28
N PRO A 226 -11.49 -14.52 13.62
CA PRO A 226 -12.61 -15.19 13.00
C PRO A 226 -12.20 -15.87 11.69
N VAL A 227 -12.60 -17.13 11.53
CA VAL A 227 -12.47 -17.91 10.29
C VAL A 227 -13.73 -18.71 10.05
N ASP A 228 -13.99 -19.13 8.81
CA ASP A 228 -15.09 -20.04 8.52
C ASP A 228 -14.96 -21.34 9.32
N LEU A 229 -16.09 -21.87 9.77
CA LEU A 229 -16.13 -23.12 10.54
C LEU A 229 -15.43 -24.28 9.81
N LEU A 230 -15.59 -24.33 8.50
CA LEU A 230 -15.04 -25.37 7.61
C LEU A 230 -13.78 -24.92 6.86
N SER A 231 -13.09 -23.90 7.34
CA SER A 231 -11.84 -23.41 6.73
C SER A 231 -10.76 -24.49 6.56
N PHE A 232 -10.77 -25.53 7.42
CA PHE A 232 -9.85 -26.67 7.33
C PHE A 232 -9.94 -27.45 6.00
N LEU A 233 -11.06 -27.36 5.26
CA LEU A 233 -11.21 -28.02 3.96
C LEU A 233 -10.14 -27.60 2.94
N HIS A 234 -9.56 -26.40 3.08
CA HIS A 234 -8.47 -25.94 2.21
C HIS A 234 -7.20 -26.80 2.34
N ASP A 235 -6.94 -27.29 3.55
CA ASP A 235 -5.69 -27.95 3.93
C ASP A 235 -5.81 -29.47 3.90
N THR A 236 -6.94 -30.01 3.41
CA THR A 236 -7.18 -31.46 3.32
C THR A 236 -6.07 -32.14 2.49
N PRO A 237 -5.32 -33.10 3.08
CA PRO A 237 -4.21 -33.75 2.41
C PRO A 237 -4.67 -34.78 1.37
N SER A 238 -3.81 -35.10 0.38
CA SER A 238 -3.97 -36.20 -0.55
C SER A 238 -5.32 -36.27 -1.28
N ILE A 239 -5.87 -35.12 -1.66
CA ILE A 239 -7.18 -34.99 -2.30
C ILE A 239 -7.11 -34.04 -3.50
N ASP A 240 -7.84 -34.37 -4.59
CA ASP A 240 -7.89 -33.54 -5.80
C ASP A 240 -9.07 -32.57 -5.78
N THR A 241 -10.22 -33.06 -5.32
CA THR A 241 -11.48 -32.33 -5.37
C THR A 241 -12.30 -32.58 -4.12
N ILE A 242 -12.82 -31.53 -3.52
CA ILE A 242 -13.82 -31.59 -2.45
C ILE A 242 -15.04 -30.83 -2.94
N ILE A 243 -16.22 -31.41 -2.74
CA ILE A 243 -17.49 -30.74 -2.97
C ILE A 243 -18.22 -30.68 -1.62
N TYR A 244 -18.38 -29.47 -1.12
CA TYR A 244 -19.23 -29.25 0.05
C TYR A 244 -20.65 -28.88 -0.44
N ASN A 245 -21.55 -29.85 -0.33
CA ASN A 245 -22.94 -29.74 -0.76
C ASN A 245 -23.83 -29.42 0.45
N GLN A 246 -24.46 -28.24 0.42
CA GLN A 246 -25.26 -27.69 1.51
C GLN A 246 -26.69 -27.51 1.01
N VAL A 247 -27.64 -28.18 1.64
CA VAL A 247 -29.04 -28.21 1.23
C VAL A 247 -29.94 -27.63 2.29
N ILE A 248 -30.81 -26.70 1.90
CA ILE A 248 -31.88 -26.15 2.75
C ILE A 248 -33.20 -26.30 1.98
N ASN A 249 -34.09 -27.13 2.50
CA ASN A 249 -35.45 -27.30 1.98
C ASN A 249 -36.42 -26.51 2.83
N ILE A 250 -37.31 -25.74 2.23
CA ILE A 250 -38.27 -24.88 2.90
C ILE A 250 -39.65 -25.55 2.89
N PRO A 251 -40.04 -26.26 3.95
CA PRO A 251 -41.34 -26.93 4.02
C PRO A 251 -42.49 -25.94 4.28
N ASP A 252 -43.71 -26.46 4.22
CA ASP A 252 -44.90 -25.71 4.70
C ASP A 252 -44.80 -25.41 6.18
N GLN A 253 -44.65 -24.13 6.52
CA GLN A 253 -44.35 -23.64 7.89
C GLN A 253 -45.48 -24.03 8.87
N ARG A 254 -46.71 -23.96 8.42
CA ARG A 254 -47.84 -24.24 9.26
C ARG A 254 -47.96 -25.74 9.60
N ASN A 255 -47.68 -26.58 8.60
CA ASN A 255 -47.70 -28.04 8.82
C ASN A 255 -46.56 -28.47 9.76
N GLU A 256 -45.35 -27.90 9.63
CA GLU A 256 -44.23 -28.23 10.52
C GLU A 256 -44.48 -27.70 11.95
N ALA A 257 -44.98 -26.49 12.10
CA ALA A 257 -45.36 -25.97 13.42
C ALA A 257 -46.40 -26.84 14.12
N ASN A 258 -47.41 -27.35 13.36
CA ASN A 258 -48.41 -28.28 13.90
C ASN A 258 -47.80 -29.64 14.29
N LYS A 259 -46.82 -30.15 13.54
CA LYS A 259 -46.10 -31.40 13.88
C LYS A 259 -45.30 -31.20 15.18
N LEU A 260 -44.59 -30.07 15.34
CA LEU A 260 -43.88 -29.74 16.58
C LEU A 260 -44.80 -29.61 17.79
N GLU A 261 -45.94 -28.95 17.63
CA GLU A 261 -46.93 -28.84 18.67
C GLU A 261 -47.51 -30.22 19.06
N GLY A 262 -47.74 -31.09 18.06
CA GLY A 262 -48.15 -32.46 18.30
C GLY A 262 -47.10 -33.29 19.05
N LYS A 263 -45.81 -33.09 18.70
CA LYS A 263 -44.65 -33.72 19.37
C LYS A 263 -44.56 -33.25 20.82
N LYS A 264 -44.65 -31.93 21.06
CA LYS A 264 -44.66 -31.32 22.41
C LYS A 264 -45.75 -31.93 23.30
N LYS A 265 -46.97 -32.05 22.78
CA LYS A 265 -48.09 -32.67 23.53
C LYS A 265 -47.82 -34.13 23.90
N LYS A 266 -47.17 -34.92 23.03
CA LYS A 266 -46.82 -36.31 23.33
C LYS A 266 -45.75 -36.39 24.41
N HIS A 267 -44.70 -35.60 24.37
CA HIS A 267 -43.66 -35.57 25.38
C HIS A 267 -44.21 -35.06 26.74
N LYS A 268 -45.06 -34.04 26.74
CA LYS A 268 -45.69 -33.53 27.95
C LYS A 268 -46.62 -34.55 28.65
N GLY A 269 -47.13 -35.53 27.89
CA GLY A 269 -47.95 -36.61 28.43
C GLY A 269 -47.17 -37.74 29.12
N MET A 270 -45.82 -37.74 29.03
CA MET A 270 -44.94 -38.74 29.62
C MET A 270 -43.85 -38.03 30.45
N PRO A 271 -44.11 -37.76 31.73
CA PRO A 271 -43.17 -37.03 32.59
C PRO A 271 -41.91 -37.86 32.83
N ASP A 272 -40.84 -37.40 32.25
CA ASP A 272 -39.46 -37.92 32.34
C ASP A 272 -38.51 -36.75 32.05
N PRO A 273 -37.35 -36.63 32.73
CA PRO A 273 -36.41 -35.53 32.50
C PRO A 273 -36.02 -35.30 31.03
N ALA A 274 -35.88 -36.33 30.24
CA ALA A 274 -35.60 -36.22 28.81
C ALA A 274 -36.78 -35.65 28.01
N ASN A 275 -38.01 -36.03 28.39
CA ASN A 275 -39.23 -35.48 27.78
C ASN A 275 -39.44 -34.01 28.16
N ASP A 276 -39.11 -33.63 29.40
CA ASP A 276 -39.20 -32.23 29.84
C ASP A 276 -38.23 -31.35 29.06
N LEU A 277 -36.99 -31.78 28.85
CA LEU A 277 -36.04 -31.10 28.00
C LEU A 277 -36.53 -30.96 26.55
N CYS A 278 -37.12 -32.01 25.98
CA CYS A 278 -37.72 -31.93 24.64
C CYS A 278 -38.85 -30.88 24.57
N VAL A 279 -39.65 -30.75 25.61
CA VAL A 279 -40.70 -29.73 25.68
C VAL A 279 -40.12 -28.33 25.74
N GLU A 280 -39.08 -28.11 26.56
CA GLU A 280 -38.37 -26.83 26.67
C GLU A 280 -37.73 -26.42 25.34
N ASP A 281 -37.04 -27.34 24.67
CA ASP A 281 -36.42 -27.09 23.36
C ASP A 281 -37.47 -26.72 22.30
N ILE A 282 -38.58 -27.43 22.22
CA ILE A 282 -39.66 -27.10 21.29
C ILE A 282 -40.25 -25.73 21.61
N GLU A 283 -40.47 -25.38 22.88
CA GLU A 283 -40.98 -24.08 23.31
C GLU A 283 -39.99 -22.96 22.96
N ARG A 284 -38.69 -23.20 23.10
CA ARG A 284 -37.64 -22.28 22.70
C ARG A 284 -37.68 -22.01 21.19
N VAL A 285 -37.71 -23.06 20.39
CA VAL A 285 -37.79 -22.94 18.90
C VAL A 285 -39.10 -22.19 18.52
N GLN A 286 -40.24 -22.50 19.14
CA GLN A 286 -41.49 -21.80 18.88
C GLN A 286 -41.41 -20.30 19.28
N SER A 287 -40.71 -19.99 20.37
CA SER A 287 -40.45 -18.60 20.78
C SER A 287 -39.55 -17.85 19.75
N ASP A 288 -38.50 -18.48 19.29
CA ASP A 288 -37.58 -17.89 18.30
C ASP A 288 -38.28 -17.63 16.96
N ILE A 289 -39.15 -18.57 16.52
CA ILE A 289 -40.00 -18.37 15.34
C ILE A 289 -40.92 -17.15 15.51
N ALA A 290 -41.55 -17.02 16.69
CA ALA A 290 -42.50 -15.96 16.94
C ALA A 290 -41.85 -14.57 17.14
N ARG A 291 -40.71 -14.50 17.82
CA ARG A 291 -40.04 -13.23 18.16
C ARG A 291 -39.10 -12.74 17.04
N GLU A 292 -38.35 -13.62 16.42
CA GLU A 292 -37.29 -13.28 15.48
C GLU A 292 -37.70 -13.51 14.02
N GLY A 293 -38.92 -14.08 13.80
CA GLY A 293 -39.40 -14.39 12.44
C GLY A 293 -38.55 -15.46 11.74
N GLN A 294 -38.02 -16.42 12.51
CA GLN A 294 -37.30 -17.58 12.03
C GLN A 294 -38.21 -18.50 11.23
N MET A 295 -37.64 -19.19 10.24
CA MET A 295 -38.32 -20.21 9.45
C MET A 295 -37.87 -21.61 9.92
N LEU A 296 -38.77 -22.56 9.91
CA LEU A 296 -38.40 -23.98 10.01
C LEU A 296 -37.93 -24.46 8.67
N VAL A 297 -36.77 -25.13 8.65
CA VAL A 297 -36.17 -25.68 7.43
C VAL A 297 -35.63 -27.08 7.68
N TYR A 298 -35.66 -27.92 6.66
CA TYR A 298 -34.90 -29.18 6.64
C TYR A 298 -33.52 -28.92 6.05
N ALA A 299 -32.46 -29.25 6.81
CA ALA A 299 -31.10 -29.08 6.40
C ALA A 299 -30.38 -30.43 6.15
N HIS A 300 -29.45 -30.44 5.21
CA HIS A 300 -28.54 -31.55 4.93
C HIS A 300 -27.18 -30.98 4.49
N TYR A 301 -26.10 -31.59 4.99
CA TYR A 301 -24.74 -31.21 4.63
C TYR A 301 -23.93 -32.46 4.29
N ASN A 302 -23.25 -32.42 3.16
CA ASN A 302 -22.50 -33.58 2.62
C ASN A 302 -21.17 -33.10 2.04
N ILE A 303 -20.07 -33.67 2.52
CA ILE A 303 -18.72 -33.42 1.99
C ILE A 303 -18.37 -34.61 1.08
N ILE A 304 -18.16 -34.36 -0.19
CA ILE A 304 -17.73 -35.36 -1.18
C ILE A 304 -16.24 -35.21 -1.40
N LEU A 305 -15.46 -36.21 -1.02
CA LEU A 305 -14.01 -36.28 -1.21
C LEU A 305 -13.69 -37.10 -2.42
N ALA A 306 -12.81 -36.62 -3.32
CA ALA A 306 -12.41 -37.34 -4.51
C ALA A 306 -10.90 -37.18 -4.79
N GLY A 307 -10.22 -38.33 -5.02
CA GLY A 307 -8.80 -38.38 -5.33
C GLY A 307 -8.44 -39.59 -6.17
N LEU A 308 -7.29 -39.52 -6.85
CA LEU A 308 -6.77 -40.64 -7.66
C LEU A 308 -6.16 -41.77 -6.78
N ASP A 309 -5.54 -41.36 -5.68
CA ASP A 309 -4.88 -42.27 -4.74
C ASP A 309 -5.80 -42.69 -3.59
N ASP A 310 -5.22 -43.29 -2.55
CA ASP A 310 -5.91 -43.60 -1.31
C ASP A 310 -6.30 -42.31 -0.55
N ILE A 311 -7.62 -42.13 -0.37
CA ILE A 311 -8.21 -40.95 0.29
C ILE A 311 -8.40 -41.10 1.81
N SER A 312 -7.94 -42.23 2.41
CA SER A 312 -8.11 -42.52 3.86
C SER A 312 -7.53 -41.41 4.75
N LYS A 313 -6.40 -40.82 4.36
CA LYS A 313 -5.81 -39.70 5.10
C LYS A 313 -6.68 -38.45 5.06
N ALA A 314 -7.32 -38.17 3.93
CA ALA A 314 -8.24 -37.05 3.79
C ALA A 314 -9.49 -37.26 4.62
N ILE A 315 -10.06 -38.47 4.64
CA ILE A 315 -11.23 -38.84 5.44
C ILE A 315 -10.91 -38.63 6.92
N ASN A 316 -9.81 -39.20 7.42
CA ASN A 316 -9.41 -39.09 8.83
C ASN A 316 -9.17 -37.63 9.22
N TYR A 317 -8.58 -36.83 8.32
CA TYR A 317 -8.34 -35.40 8.56
C TYR A 317 -9.67 -34.61 8.67
N VAL A 318 -10.59 -34.85 7.75
CA VAL A 318 -11.92 -34.19 7.77
C VAL A 318 -12.72 -34.62 9.01
N GLU A 319 -12.71 -35.91 9.36
CA GLU A 319 -13.36 -36.42 10.55
C GLU A 319 -12.83 -35.77 11.82
N THR A 320 -11.51 -35.75 12.00
CA THR A 320 -10.87 -35.12 13.17
C THR A 320 -11.18 -33.63 13.25
N SER A 321 -11.11 -32.92 12.11
CA SER A 321 -11.38 -31.48 12.07
C SER A 321 -12.84 -31.14 12.35
N LEU A 322 -13.78 -31.96 11.93
CA LEU A 322 -15.21 -31.82 12.28
C LEU A 322 -15.44 -32.12 13.76
N PHE A 323 -14.80 -33.14 14.29
CA PHE A 323 -14.85 -33.45 15.71
C PHE A 323 -14.36 -32.30 16.58
N ASP A 324 -13.26 -31.63 16.18
CA ASP A 324 -12.75 -30.44 16.85
C ASP A 324 -13.75 -29.26 16.79
N CYS A 325 -14.65 -29.26 15.82
CA CYS A 325 -15.76 -28.31 15.72
C CYS A 325 -17.01 -28.75 16.51
N GLY A 326 -16.96 -29.88 17.19
CA GLY A 326 -18.09 -30.45 17.92
C GLY A 326 -19.13 -31.14 17.02
N ILE A 327 -18.77 -31.49 15.79
CA ILE A 327 -19.65 -32.16 14.82
C ILE A 327 -19.20 -33.62 14.68
N ILE A 328 -20.09 -34.56 15.03
CA ILE A 328 -19.83 -35.99 14.84
C ILE A 328 -20.50 -36.43 13.54
N ILE A 329 -19.71 -36.97 12.62
CA ILE A 329 -20.18 -37.38 11.32
C ILE A 329 -20.82 -38.78 11.41
N ASN A 330 -21.65 -39.10 10.41
CA ASN A 330 -22.12 -40.47 10.22
C ASN A 330 -20.98 -41.37 9.69
N LYS A 331 -20.49 -42.25 10.56
CA LYS A 331 -19.37 -43.16 10.26
C LYS A 331 -19.76 -44.35 9.37
N GLN A 332 -21.04 -44.65 9.29
CA GLN A 332 -21.56 -45.82 8.56
C GLN A 332 -22.49 -45.43 7.42
N CYS A 333 -22.04 -44.47 6.59
CA CYS A 333 -22.75 -44.08 5.38
C CYS A 333 -22.68 -45.13 4.30
N PHE A 334 -23.54 -46.13 4.33
CA PHE A 334 -23.63 -47.18 3.29
C PHE A 334 -24.45 -46.74 2.08
N ASN A 335 -25.17 -45.62 2.17
CA ASN A 335 -25.98 -45.04 1.09
C ASN A 335 -25.17 -44.10 0.16
N GLN A 336 -23.90 -44.40 -0.11
CA GLN A 336 -22.97 -43.58 -0.86
C GLN A 336 -23.49 -43.12 -2.23
N LEU A 337 -24.11 -44.03 -2.98
CA LEU A 337 -24.66 -43.70 -4.29
C LEU A 337 -25.85 -42.73 -4.18
N GLU A 338 -26.73 -42.94 -3.22
CA GLU A 338 -27.88 -42.08 -2.95
C GLU A 338 -27.44 -40.67 -2.56
N LEU A 339 -26.47 -40.55 -1.64
CA LEU A 339 -25.91 -39.25 -1.24
C LEU A 339 -25.28 -38.52 -2.45
N PHE A 340 -24.57 -39.24 -3.30
CA PHE A 340 -24.00 -38.69 -4.52
C PHE A 340 -25.09 -38.23 -5.51
N GLU A 341 -26.09 -39.07 -5.76
CA GLU A 341 -27.22 -38.75 -6.64
C GLU A 341 -28.00 -37.52 -6.13
N CYS A 342 -28.25 -37.44 -4.83
CA CYS A 342 -28.93 -36.29 -4.23
C CYS A 342 -28.06 -35.03 -4.23
N ALA A 343 -26.73 -35.17 -4.27
CA ALA A 343 -25.82 -34.03 -4.39
C ALA A 343 -25.75 -33.47 -5.81
N LEU A 344 -26.22 -34.20 -6.83
CA LEU A 344 -26.30 -33.67 -8.21
C LEU A 344 -27.15 -32.42 -8.27
N PRO A 345 -26.77 -31.37 -9.03
CA PRO A 345 -27.48 -30.10 -9.11
C PRO A 345 -28.98 -30.30 -9.37
N GLY A 346 -29.83 -29.68 -8.56
CA GLY A 346 -31.30 -29.77 -8.67
C GLY A 346 -31.92 -31.12 -8.26
N ASN A 347 -31.14 -32.06 -7.75
CA ASN A 347 -31.63 -33.37 -7.32
C ASN A 347 -31.74 -33.52 -5.79
N ALA A 348 -31.29 -32.52 -5.03
CA ALA A 348 -31.34 -32.50 -3.56
C ALA A 348 -32.75 -32.58 -2.99
N ILE A 349 -33.76 -32.25 -3.78
CA ILE A 349 -35.18 -32.42 -3.43
C ILE A 349 -35.55 -33.88 -3.18
N ASN A 350 -34.78 -34.84 -3.68
CA ASN A 350 -34.97 -36.28 -3.56
C ASN A 350 -34.36 -36.87 -2.28
N LEU A 351 -33.67 -36.06 -1.46
CA LEU A 351 -33.12 -36.50 -0.18
C LEU A 351 -34.21 -37.15 0.69
N ASN A 352 -33.94 -38.30 1.24
CA ASN A 352 -34.83 -38.99 2.16
C ASN A 352 -34.93 -38.30 3.50
N SER A 353 -35.96 -38.66 4.28
CA SER A 353 -36.20 -38.04 5.58
C SER A 353 -35.10 -38.34 6.60
N TYR A 354 -34.39 -39.45 6.44
CA TYR A 354 -33.30 -39.87 7.31
C TYR A 354 -31.98 -39.13 7.02
N ASP A 355 -31.85 -38.44 5.86
CA ASP A 355 -30.69 -37.64 5.52
C ASP A 355 -30.88 -36.16 5.87
N LYS A 356 -32.01 -35.77 6.39
CA LYS A 356 -32.35 -34.36 6.73
C LYS A 356 -32.77 -34.21 8.18
N PHE A 357 -32.43 -33.14 8.78
CA PHE A 357 -32.92 -32.75 10.13
C PHE A 357 -33.67 -31.43 10.08
N LEU A 358 -34.64 -31.28 10.97
CA LEU A 358 -35.41 -30.05 11.12
C LEU A 358 -34.67 -29.09 12.04
N THR A 359 -34.50 -27.84 11.58
CA THR A 359 -33.84 -26.78 12.33
C THR A 359 -34.40 -25.40 11.96
N THR A 360 -33.91 -24.35 12.60
CA THR A 360 -34.24 -22.95 12.24
C THR A 360 -33.40 -22.49 11.04
N SER A 361 -33.92 -21.50 10.30
CA SER A 361 -33.21 -20.90 9.17
C SER A 361 -31.84 -20.38 9.56
N ASP A 362 -31.70 -19.70 10.71
CA ASP A 362 -30.44 -19.14 11.17
C ASP A 362 -29.38 -20.21 11.47
N ALA A 363 -29.76 -21.27 12.16
CA ALA A 363 -28.86 -22.39 12.44
C ALA A 363 -28.37 -23.06 11.15
N ALA A 364 -29.28 -23.27 10.18
CA ALA A 364 -28.91 -23.83 8.89
C ALA A 364 -27.92 -22.94 8.13
N ILE A 365 -28.13 -21.63 8.11
CA ILE A 365 -27.22 -20.69 7.40
C ILE A 365 -25.84 -20.64 8.03
N CYS A 366 -25.70 -20.85 9.35
CA CYS A 366 -24.40 -20.85 10.04
C CYS A 366 -23.42 -21.90 9.45
N LEU A 367 -23.92 -23.03 8.97
CA LEU A 367 -23.11 -24.09 8.37
C LEU A 367 -22.80 -23.89 6.87
N LEU A 368 -23.34 -22.85 6.24
CA LEU A 368 -22.95 -22.51 4.86
C LEU A 368 -21.52 -22.03 4.82
N PHE A 369 -20.75 -22.50 3.81
CA PHE A 369 -19.38 -22.04 3.57
C PHE A 369 -19.37 -20.62 2.99
N LYS A 370 -18.43 -19.76 3.43
CA LYS A 370 -18.53 -18.31 3.21
C LYS A 370 -17.29 -17.68 2.61
N GLU A 371 -16.17 -18.39 2.58
CA GLU A 371 -14.87 -17.81 2.20
C GLU A 371 -14.56 -17.98 0.71
N LYS A 372 -13.81 -17.05 0.18
CA LYS A 372 -13.21 -17.09 -1.16
C LYS A 372 -11.72 -16.70 -1.10
N LEU A 373 -10.99 -17.05 -2.17
CA LEU A 373 -9.62 -16.61 -2.34
C LEU A 373 -9.56 -15.13 -2.71
N GLN A 374 -8.43 -14.50 -2.38
CA GLN A 374 -8.11 -13.18 -2.89
C GLN A 374 -7.79 -13.26 -4.38
N VAL A 375 -8.33 -12.34 -5.16
CA VAL A 375 -8.17 -12.27 -6.61
C VAL A 375 -7.36 -11.03 -6.96
N THR A 376 -6.54 -11.15 -8.01
CA THR A 376 -5.83 -10.00 -8.59
C THR A 376 -6.84 -8.91 -8.99
N GLU A 377 -6.60 -7.68 -8.59
CA GLU A 377 -7.43 -6.52 -8.89
C GLU A 377 -7.33 -6.15 -10.39
N ASN A 378 -8.39 -5.59 -10.92
CA ASN A 378 -8.36 -5.05 -12.28
C ASN A 378 -7.87 -3.59 -12.23
N SER A 379 -6.58 -3.39 -12.47
CA SER A 379 -5.91 -2.09 -12.48
C SER A 379 -4.73 -2.09 -13.44
N PRO A 380 -4.42 -0.96 -14.08
CA PRO A 380 -3.20 -0.82 -14.88
C PRO A 380 -1.93 -0.69 -14.02
N PHE A 381 -2.06 -0.44 -12.71
CA PHE A 381 -0.94 -0.27 -11.78
C PHE A 381 -0.98 -1.32 -10.68
N LEU A 382 -0.51 -2.52 -11.01
CA LEU A 382 -0.50 -3.66 -10.09
C LEU A 382 0.87 -3.87 -9.45
N THR A 383 0.86 -4.02 -8.13
CA THR A 383 2.00 -4.54 -7.37
C THR A 383 1.66 -5.95 -6.89
N TYR A 384 2.54 -6.91 -7.20
CA TYR A 384 2.32 -8.31 -6.86
C TYR A 384 2.90 -8.66 -5.49
N PHE A 385 2.08 -9.34 -4.71
CA PHE A 385 2.38 -9.97 -3.43
C PHE A 385 1.87 -11.41 -3.46
N THR A 386 2.03 -12.17 -2.37
CA THR A 386 1.35 -13.46 -2.25
C THR A 386 0.19 -13.39 -1.26
N ASP A 387 -0.86 -14.14 -1.56
CA ASP A 387 -1.90 -14.44 -0.58
C ASP A 387 -1.40 -15.44 0.48
N ARG A 388 -2.25 -15.81 1.41
CA ARG A 388 -1.92 -16.76 2.48
C ARG A 388 -1.69 -18.20 1.95
N GLN A 389 -2.21 -18.58 0.79
CA GLN A 389 -1.89 -19.85 0.13
C GLN A 389 -0.58 -19.79 -0.67
N GLY A 390 0.01 -18.63 -0.85
CA GLY A 390 1.26 -18.41 -1.57
C GLY A 390 1.07 -18.18 -3.07
N LEU A 391 -0.09 -17.72 -3.49
CA LEU A 391 -0.34 -17.34 -4.87
C LEU A 391 0.03 -15.87 -5.09
N PRO A 392 0.67 -15.53 -6.21
CA PRO A 392 0.82 -14.15 -6.61
C PRO A 392 -0.54 -13.48 -6.83
N VAL A 393 -0.77 -12.39 -6.10
CA VAL A 393 -1.96 -11.56 -6.20
C VAL A 393 -1.52 -10.12 -6.46
N GLY A 394 -2.00 -9.53 -7.55
CA GLY A 394 -1.76 -8.13 -7.89
C GLY A 394 -2.79 -7.23 -7.22
N ILE A 395 -2.32 -6.19 -6.55
CA ILE A 395 -3.18 -5.16 -5.95
C ILE A 395 -2.79 -3.78 -6.46
N ASP A 396 -3.75 -2.88 -6.59
CA ASP A 396 -3.50 -1.48 -6.91
C ASP A 396 -2.97 -0.74 -5.69
N MET A 397 -1.64 -0.59 -5.62
CA MET A 397 -1.00 0.11 -4.50
C MET A 397 -1.29 1.61 -4.48
N SER A 398 -1.67 2.22 -5.61
CA SER A 398 -2.12 3.61 -5.60
C SER A 398 -3.47 3.77 -4.92
N GLY A 399 -4.27 2.70 -4.91
CA GLY A 399 -5.64 2.68 -4.41
C GLY A 399 -6.63 3.54 -5.19
N LYS A 400 -6.27 4.00 -6.40
CA LYS A 400 -7.06 4.94 -7.19
C LYS A 400 -7.39 4.49 -8.60
N GLU A 401 -6.60 3.61 -9.18
CA GLU A 401 -6.65 3.27 -10.61
C GLU A 401 -7.42 1.97 -10.90
N GLY A 402 -7.76 1.20 -9.87
CA GLY A 402 -8.59 0.01 -9.98
C GLY A 402 -10.08 0.32 -10.11
N GLU A 403 -10.88 -0.72 -10.28
CA GLU A 403 -12.36 -0.63 -10.32
C GLU A 403 -12.93 0.00 -9.04
N LYS A 404 -12.29 -0.24 -7.90
CA LYS A 404 -12.62 0.37 -6.61
C LYS A 404 -11.59 1.42 -6.24
N LYS A 405 -12.06 2.61 -5.92
CA LYS A 405 -11.21 3.68 -5.39
C LYS A 405 -11.17 3.55 -3.85
N TYR A 406 -10.01 3.20 -3.31
CA TYR A 406 -9.78 3.05 -1.87
C TYR A 406 -9.22 4.31 -1.22
N THR A 407 -8.45 5.13 -1.96
CA THR A 407 -7.63 6.24 -1.44
C THR A 407 -7.90 7.55 -2.19
N ASN A 408 -7.61 8.67 -1.54
CA ASN A 408 -7.63 10.01 -2.16
C ASN A 408 -6.23 10.48 -2.59
N ASN A 409 -5.19 9.91 -2.00
CA ASN A 409 -3.79 10.13 -2.36
C ASN A 409 -3.05 8.79 -2.45
N SER A 410 -1.83 8.80 -3.00
CA SER A 410 -0.98 7.61 -3.15
C SER A 410 0.28 7.70 -2.28
N ASN A 411 0.20 8.41 -1.15
CA ASN A 411 1.30 8.51 -0.21
C ASN A 411 1.30 7.33 0.75
N PHE A 412 2.51 6.94 1.16
CA PHE A 412 2.77 5.76 1.97
C PHE A 412 3.37 6.14 3.31
N PHE A 413 2.96 5.41 4.34
CA PHE A 413 3.63 5.32 5.61
C PHE A 413 3.98 3.87 5.88
N VAL A 414 5.27 3.57 6.06
CA VAL A 414 5.78 2.20 6.29
C VAL A 414 6.43 2.13 7.65
N LEU A 415 5.93 1.26 8.51
CA LEU A 415 6.46 1.02 9.84
C LEU A 415 6.87 -0.44 10.02
N GLY A 416 8.07 -0.65 10.50
CA GLY A 416 8.55 -1.99 10.85
C GLY A 416 9.82 -1.95 11.67
N PRO A 417 9.91 -2.72 12.77
CA PRO A 417 11.11 -2.79 13.58
C PRO A 417 12.33 -3.26 12.78
N SER A 418 13.53 -3.05 13.35
CA SER A 418 14.75 -3.59 12.76
C SER A 418 14.67 -5.11 12.59
N GLY A 419 15.07 -5.63 11.44
CA GLY A 419 15.01 -7.04 11.08
C GLY A 419 13.63 -7.54 10.60
N SER A 420 12.61 -6.69 10.53
CA SER A 420 11.27 -7.07 10.03
C SER A 420 11.18 -7.25 8.51
N GLY A 421 12.23 -6.91 7.75
CA GLY A 421 12.25 -7.04 6.29
C GLY A 421 11.84 -5.80 5.51
N LYS A 422 11.92 -4.59 6.12
CA LYS A 422 11.57 -3.32 5.47
C LYS A 422 12.24 -3.13 4.12
N SER A 423 13.56 -3.21 4.06
CA SER A 423 14.32 -2.98 2.81
C SER A 423 13.95 -3.99 1.73
N PHE A 424 13.68 -5.26 2.10
CA PHE A 424 13.15 -6.28 1.18
C PHE A 424 11.79 -5.90 0.60
N TYR A 425 10.88 -5.44 1.47
CA TYR A 425 9.56 -4.96 1.07
C TYR A 425 9.64 -3.77 0.11
N VAL A 426 10.49 -2.80 0.41
CA VAL A 426 10.68 -1.62 -0.45
C VAL A 426 11.34 -1.99 -1.78
N ASN A 427 12.39 -2.84 -1.77
CA ASN A 427 13.02 -3.35 -2.99
C ASN A 427 12.01 -4.05 -3.91
N SER A 428 11.12 -4.88 -3.36
CA SER A 428 10.05 -5.54 -4.12
C SER A 428 9.12 -4.54 -4.80
N LYS A 429 8.82 -3.40 -4.15
CA LYS A 429 8.03 -2.31 -4.75
C LYS A 429 8.81 -1.54 -5.80
N VAL A 430 10.04 -1.15 -5.50
CA VAL A 430 10.93 -0.43 -6.43
C VAL A 430 11.02 -1.19 -7.75
N ARG A 431 11.26 -2.52 -7.70
CA ARG A 431 11.28 -3.36 -8.89
C ARG A 431 10.02 -3.20 -9.75
N GLN A 432 8.87 -3.31 -9.13
CA GLN A 432 7.60 -3.28 -9.86
C GLN A 432 7.26 -1.88 -10.37
N TRP A 433 7.57 -0.84 -9.61
CA TRP A 433 7.30 0.54 -10.00
C TRP A 433 8.20 1.04 -11.13
N VAL A 434 9.48 0.62 -11.15
CA VAL A 434 10.37 0.90 -12.31
C VAL A 434 9.79 0.29 -13.59
N LEU A 435 9.27 -0.93 -13.52
CA LEU A 435 8.60 -1.57 -14.66
C LEU A 435 7.31 -0.86 -15.09
N ASP A 436 6.66 -0.12 -14.17
CA ASP A 436 5.51 0.72 -14.43
C ASP A 436 5.87 2.15 -14.87
N ASN A 437 7.08 2.35 -15.38
CA ASN A 437 7.58 3.64 -15.83
C ASN A 437 7.45 4.74 -14.76
N THR A 438 7.76 4.38 -13.52
CA THR A 438 7.78 5.31 -12.40
C THR A 438 9.22 5.74 -12.15
N ASP A 439 9.47 7.05 -12.18
CA ASP A 439 10.75 7.60 -11.76
C ASP A 439 10.86 7.53 -10.23
N ILE A 440 11.97 7.01 -9.73
CA ILE A 440 12.18 6.80 -8.30
C ILE A 440 13.41 7.59 -7.84
N VAL A 441 13.22 8.39 -6.80
CA VAL A 441 14.27 9.01 -6.03
C VAL A 441 14.22 8.40 -4.62
N LEU A 442 15.32 7.80 -4.20
CA LEU A 442 15.40 7.08 -2.94
C LEU A 442 16.53 7.62 -2.08
N VAL A 443 16.23 7.92 -0.83
CA VAL A 443 17.20 8.28 0.21
C VAL A 443 17.42 7.05 1.08
N ASP A 444 18.65 6.54 1.08
CA ASP A 444 19.08 5.33 1.80
C ASP A 444 20.12 5.67 2.88
N THR A 445 20.09 4.94 3.98
CA THR A 445 21.03 5.08 5.10
C THR A 445 21.62 3.73 5.53
N GLY A 446 21.72 2.77 4.65
CA GLY A 446 22.18 1.42 4.98
C GLY A 446 22.63 0.57 3.81
N HIS A 447 22.96 1.18 2.69
CA HIS A 447 23.37 0.51 1.46
C HIS A 447 22.41 -0.59 0.96
N SER A 448 21.11 -0.40 1.22
CA SER A 448 20.09 -1.43 0.99
C SER A 448 19.68 -1.61 -0.47
N TYR A 449 19.97 -0.65 -1.35
CA TYR A 449 19.45 -0.61 -2.72
C TYR A 449 20.50 -0.69 -3.81
N SER A 450 21.76 -0.95 -3.46
CA SER A 450 22.88 -1.01 -4.42
C SER A 450 22.66 -2.07 -5.50
N GLY A 451 22.22 -3.28 -5.15
CA GLY A 451 21.98 -4.36 -6.12
C GLY A 451 20.85 -4.05 -7.10
N MET A 452 19.76 -3.42 -6.61
CA MET A 452 18.68 -2.96 -7.48
C MET A 452 19.10 -1.83 -8.40
N CYS A 453 19.90 -0.90 -7.88
CA CYS A 453 20.42 0.21 -8.67
C CYS A 453 21.34 -0.30 -9.79
N GLU A 454 22.21 -1.26 -9.48
CA GLU A 454 23.07 -1.94 -10.47
C GLU A 454 22.24 -2.69 -11.52
N TYR A 455 21.23 -3.44 -11.10
CA TYR A 455 20.36 -4.21 -12.00
C TYR A 455 19.61 -3.33 -13.01
N TYR A 456 19.07 -2.18 -12.58
CA TYR A 456 18.35 -1.24 -13.45
C TYR A 456 19.25 -0.19 -14.09
N HIS A 457 20.58 -0.28 -13.92
CA HIS A 457 21.55 0.72 -14.38
C HIS A 457 21.24 2.12 -13.87
N GLY A 458 20.65 2.23 -12.69
CA GLY A 458 20.32 3.48 -12.05
C GLY A 458 21.55 4.20 -11.50
N LYS A 459 21.36 5.44 -11.04
CA LYS A 459 22.44 6.25 -10.50
C LYS A 459 22.54 6.08 -8.98
N TYR A 460 23.64 5.48 -8.51
CA TYR A 460 23.93 5.29 -7.10
C TYR A 460 24.92 6.36 -6.63
N ILE A 461 24.45 7.30 -5.80
CA ILE A 461 25.22 8.47 -5.34
C ILE A 461 25.52 8.30 -3.86
N THR A 462 26.81 8.20 -3.51
CA THR A 462 27.29 8.08 -2.14
C THR A 462 27.92 9.38 -1.67
N TYR A 463 27.73 9.73 -0.42
CA TYR A 463 28.43 10.84 0.22
C TYR A 463 29.81 10.40 0.72
N SER A 464 30.84 11.21 0.43
CA SER A 464 32.14 11.15 1.11
C SER A 464 32.68 12.57 1.30
N GLU A 465 33.56 12.79 2.27
CA GLU A 465 34.18 14.10 2.47
C GLU A 465 34.98 14.59 1.25
N SER A 466 35.59 13.65 0.52
CA SER A 466 36.32 13.95 -0.71
C SER A 466 35.43 14.20 -1.92
N LYS A 467 34.22 13.61 -1.90
CA LYS A 467 33.20 13.74 -2.95
C LYS A 467 31.84 13.96 -2.31
N PRO A 468 31.56 15.18 -1.82
CA PRO A 468 30.26 15.47 -1.23
C PRO A 468 29.16 15.39 -2.28
N ILE A 469 27.93 15.16 -1.83
CA ILE A 469 26.76 15.35 -2.68
C ILE A 469 26.62 16.86 -2.88
N SER A 470 27.05 17.32 -4.04
CA SER A 470 27.05 18.73 -4.39
C SER A 470 25.92 19.05 -5.35
N MET A 471 25.20 20.11 -5.03
CA MET A 471 24.15 20.63 -5.89
C MET A 471 24.05 22.13 -5.69
N ASN A 472 24.06 22.87 -6.79
CA ASN A 472 23.76 24.29 -6.74
C ASN A 472 22.25 24.53 -6.89
N PRO A 473 21.51 24.64 -5.80
CA PRO A 473 20.05 24.79 -5.86
C PRO A 473 19.60 26.19 -6.30
N PHE A 474 20.54 27.15 -6.39
CA PHE A 474 20.28 28.53 -6.83
C PHE A 474 20.24 28.66 -8.34
N ARG A 475 20.87 27.73 -9.08
CA ARG A 475 20.93 27.77 -10.55
C ARG A 475 19.63 27.24 -11.16
N ILE A 476 18.81 28.17 -11.60
CA ILE A 476 17.50 27.90 -12.21
C ILE A 476 17.28 28.85 -13.38
N THR A 477 16.37 28.47 -14.28
CA THR A 477 15.85 29.36 -15.32
C THR A 477 14.71 30.24 -14.76
N GLU A 478 14.34 31.28 -15.49
CA GLU A 478 13.24 32.17 -15.07
C GLU A 478 11.89 31.42 -14.95
N GLU A 479 11.63 30.45 -15.85
CA GLU A 479 10.43 29.61 -15.82
C GLU A 479 10.39 28.65 -14.60
N GLU A 480 11.54 28.26 -14.09
CA GLU A 480 11.67 27.41 -12.89
C GLU A 480 11.53 28.19 -11.58
N TYR A 481 11.66 29.53 -11.62
CA TYR A 481 11.44 30.35 -10.44
C TYR A 481 9.95 30.47 -10.12
N ASN A 482 9.53 29.78 -9.10
CA ASN A 482 8.15 29.71 -8.66
C ASN A 482 8.05 29.73 -7.14
N VAL A 483 6.83 29.77 -6.61
CA VAL A 483 6.57 29.86 -5.16
C VAL A 483 7.22 28.71 -4.39
N GLU A 484 7.21 27.51 -4.94
CA GLU A 484 7.80 26.33 -4.30
C GLU A 484 9.32 26.42 -4.24
N LYS A 485 9.95 26.87 -5.31
CA LYS A 485 11.41 27.07 -5.34
C LYS A 485 11.85 28.18 -4.38
N LYS A 486 11.07 29.25 -4.32
CA LYS A 486 11.28 30.32 -3.33
C LYS A 486 11.19 29.77 -1.90
N ASN A 487 10.14 28.99 -1.59
CA ASN A 487 9.98 28.36 -0.27
C ASN A 487 11.08 27.35 0.06
N PHE A 488 11.52 26.58 -0.92
CA PHE A 488 12.65 25.67 -0.76
C PHE A 488 13.93 26.44 -0.37
N LEU A 489 14.30 27.44 -1.16
CA LEU A 489 15.50 28.25 -0.89
C LEU A 489 15.44 28.94 0.45
N LYS A 490 14.29 29.50 0.81
CA LYS A 490 14.04 30.08 2.13
C LYS A 490 14.28 29.04 3.24
N SER A 491 13.71 27.85 3.12
CA SER A 491 13.89 26.78 4.11
C SER A 491 15.35 26.33 4.21
N LEU A 492 16.04 26.22 3.08
CA LEU A 492 17.47 25.89 3.03
C LEU A 492 18.32 26.94 3.77
N ILE A 493 18.09 28.20 3.50
CA ILE A 493 18.83 29.29 4.13
C ILE A 493 18.58 29.33 5.64
N PHE A 494 17.33 29.17 6.08
CA PHE A 494 17.02 29.10 7.50
C PHE A 494 17.60 27.87 8.18
N LEU A 495 17.62 26.72 7.50
CA LEU A 495 18.24 25.51 8.03
C LEU A 495 19.74 25.72 8.27
N ILE A 496 20.43 26.39 7.35
CA ILE A 496 21.84 26.74 7.48
C ILE A 496 22.05 27.80 8.58
N TRP A 497 21.18 28.81 8.66
CA TRP A 497 21.34 29.92 9.57
C TRP A 497 20.93 29.60 11.01
N LYS A 498 19.77 28.99 11.18
CA LYS A 498 19.16 28.74 12.51
C LYS A 498 19.37 27.29 12.97
N GLY A 499 19.82 26.40 12.07
CA GLY A 499 19.88 24.99 12.34
C GLY A 499 18.52 24.29 12.34
N ALA A 500 18.53 22.99 12.58
CA ALA A 500 17.34 22.15 12.50
C ALA A 500 16.23 22.51 13.51
N ASN A 501 16.60 23.02 14.68
CA ASN A 501 15.70 23.33 15.81
C ASN A 501 15.53 24.84 16.09
N GLY A 502 16.07 25.70 15.22
CA GLY A 502 16.01 27.14 15.42
C GLY A 502 14.63 27.73 15.14
N GLU A 503 14.21 28.67 15.96
CA GLU A 503 12.98 29.43 15.74
C GLU A 503 13.22 30.58 14.75
N VAL A 504 12.32 30.70 13.77
CA VAL A 504 12.33 31.76 12.76
C VAL A 504 11.26 32.78 13.12
N LYS A 505 11.65 34.04 13.23
CA LYS A 505 10.73 35.15 13.47
C LYS A 505 10.03 35.51 12.16
N LYS A 506 8.76 35.93 12.23
CA LYS A 506 7.99 36.34 11.06
C LYS A 506 8.65 37.46 10.26
N GLN A 507 9.32 38.39 10.93
CA GLN A 507 10.07 39.47 10.29
C GLN A 507 11.28 38.93 9.49
N GLU A 508 11.96 37.90 10.01
CA GLU A 508 13.08 37.23 9.31
C GLU A 508 12.60 36.52 8.06
N GLU A 509 11.40 35.89 8.13
CA GLU A 509 10.78 35.25 6.95
C GLU A 509 10.51 36.27 5.85
N GLU A 510 9.90 37.41 6.18
CA GLU A 510 9.59 38.46 5.21
C GLU A 510 10.86 39.07 4.57
N ILE A 511 11.89 39.32 5.37
CA ILE A 511 13.18 39.81 4.86
C ILE A 511 13.77 38.81 3.88
N MET A 512 13.74 37.52 4.20
CA MET A 512 14.29 36.49 3.34
C MET A 512 13.48 36.31 2.05
N ASP A 513 12.16 36.40 2.14
CA ASP A 513 11.28 36.39 0.98
C ASP A 513 11.57 37.50 -0.02
N ILE A 514 11.74 38.72 0.51
CA ILE A 514 12.12 39.89 -0.31
C ILE A 514 13.54 39.73 -0.87
N THR A 515 14.46 39.21 -0.07
CA THR A 515 15.87 39.03 -0.49
C THR A 515 15.99 38.03 -1.64
N ILE A 516 15.31 36.88 -1.55
CA ILE A 516 15.31 35.87 -2.61
C ILE A 516 14.65 36.41 -3.89
N GLU A 517 13.53 37.09 -3.76
CA GLU A 517 12.82 37.68 -4.90
C GLU A 517 13.69 38.72 -5.63
N LYS A 518 14.32 39.62 -4.87
CA LYS A 518 15.25 40.62 -5.44
C LYS A 518 16.49 39.97 -6.07
N TYR A 519 17.03 38.86 -5.48
CA TYR A 519 18.19 38.17 -6.04
C TYR A 519 17.92 37.66 -7.45
N TYR A 520 16.80 37.00 -7.67
CA TYR A 520 16.42 36.50 -8.99
C TYR A 520 15.99 37.63 -9.93
N SER A 521 15.29 38.64 -9.41
CA SER A 521 14.93 39.83 -10.20
C SER A 521 16.17 40.53 -10.74
N PHE A 522 17.22 40.73 -9.93
CA PHE A 522 18.47 41.35 -10.35
C PHE A 522 19.28 40.49 -11.32
N TYR A 523 19.13 39.19 -11.30
CA TYR A 523 19.78 38.32 -12.26
C TYR A 523 19.07 38.30 -13.63
N PHE A 524 17.76 38.07 -13.62
CA PHE A 524 16.98 37.96 -14.88
C PHE A 524 16.73 39.36 -15.48
N HIS A 525 16.51 40.35 -14.66
CA HIS A 525 16.23 41.72 -15.04
C HIS A 525 17.17 42.68 -14.28
N PRO A 526 18.41 42.85 -14.73
CA PRO A 526 19.39 43.73 -14.06
C PRO A 526 18.81 45.10 -13.82
N PHE A 527 18.98 45.59 -12.58
CA PHE A 527 18.44 46.89 -12.16
C PHE A 527 19.14 48.02 -12.91
N ASN A 528 18.41 48.72 -13.77
CA ASN A 528 18.91 49.85 -14.56
C ASN A 528 18.40 51.22 -14.07
N GLY A 529 17.69 51.27 -12.95
CA GLY A 529 17.06 52.41 -12.36
C GLY A 529 15.57 52.22 -12.18
N TYR A 530 14.97 53.06 -11.34
CA TYR A 530 13.52 53.07 -11.12
C TYR A 530 12.81 53.73 -12.32
N SER A 531 11.70 53.17 -12.75
CA SER A 531 10.77 53.81 -13.66
C SER A 531 10.13 55.04 -13.01
N ASP A 532 9.57 55.96 -13.82
CA ASP A 532 8.91 57.14 -13.31
C ASP A 532 7.76 56.84 -12.37
N ALA A 533 6.99 55.78 -12.64
CA ALA A 533 5.91 55.30 -11.80
C ALA A 533 6.42 54.79 -10.44
N GLU A 534 7.55 54.06 -10.44
CA GLU A 534 8.17 53.56 -9.18
C GLU A 534 8.75 54.69 -8.38
N LYS A 535 9.36 55.69 -9.02
CA LYS A 535 9.84 56.88 -8.33
C LYS A 535 8.71 57.64 -7.71
N GLU A 536 7.56 57.75 -8.38
CA GLU A 536 6.38 58.41 -7.80
C GLU A 536 5.83 57.65 -6.58
N ALA A 537 5.71 56.30 -6.69
CA ALA A 537 5.25 55.50 -5.55
C ALA A 537 6.22 55.55 -4.36
N ILE A 538 7.53 55.55 -4.60
CA ILE A 538 8.54 55.73 -3.55
C ILE A 538 8.43 57.16 -2.94
N ARG A 539 8.18 58.15 -3.75
CA ARG A 539 7.99 59.56 -3.33
C ARG A 539 6.77 59.69 -2.42
N GLU A 540 5.63 59.13 -2.83
CA GLU A 540 4.43 59.12 -2.00
C GLU A 540 4.64 58.44 -0.64
N ASN A 541 5.31 57.26 -0.62
CA ASN A 541 5.62 56.54 0.61
C ASN A 541 6.57 57.38 1.54
N LEU A 542 7.59 57.99 0.96
CA LEU A 542 8.51 58.85 1.74
C LEU A 542 7.81 60.11 2.25
N LEU A 543 6.85 60.70 1.50
CA LEU A 543 6.02 61.81 1.96
C LEU A 543 5.13 61.42 3.14
N LEU A 544 4.53 60.23 3.12
CA LEU A 544 3.76 59.71 4.25
C LEU A 544 4.66 59.47 5.47
N GLU A 545 5.86 58.93 5.28
CA GLU A 545 6.84 58.73 6.35
C GLU A 545 7.30 60.04 6.97
N PHE A 546 7.47 61.10 6.17
CA PHE A 546 7.80 62.46 6.65
C PHE A 546 6.72 63.05 7.54
N GLN A 547 5.44 62.90 7.14
CA GLN A 547 4.32 63.39 7.95
C GLN A 547 4.25 62.71 9.34
N VAL A 548 4.82 61.53 9.49
CA VAL A 548 4.87 60.78 10.74
C VAL A 548 6.13 61.07 11.55
N ASN A 549 7.27 61.41 10.86
CA ASN A 549 8.59 61.56 11.49
C ASN A 549 9.34 62.82 10.98
N GLU A 550 8.73 63.97 11.11
CA GLU A 550 9.26 65.30 10.62
C GLU A 550 10.67 65.63 11.20
N GLU A 551 10.90 65.37 12.48
CA GLU A 551 12.18 65.62 13.16
C GLU A 551 13.35 64.79 12.61
N GLU A 552 13.12 63.57 12.15
CA GLU A 552 14.15 62.66 11.60
C GLU A 552 14.67 63.15 10.22
N PHE A 553 13.77 63.65 9.40
CA PHE A 553 14.09 64.21 8.08
C PHE A 553 14.82 65.58 8.18
N GLU A 554 14.47 66.43 9.11
CA GLU A 554 15.17 67.64 9.37
C GLU A 554 16.60 67.38 9.89
N ASN A 555 16.78 66.41 10.78
CA ASN A 555 18.11 65.98 11.26
C ASN A 555 19.01 65.39 10.19
N GLU A 556 18.45 64.60 9.26
CA GLU A 556 19.23 64.06 8.10
C GLU A 556 19.67 65.16 7.16
N ARG A 557 18.81 66.11 6.92
CA ARG A 557 19.13 67.30 6.14
C ARG A 557 20.25 68.12 6.77
N GLU A 558 20.17 68.45 8.06
CA GLU A 558 21.22 69.12 8.75
C GLU A 558 22.55 68.40 8.73
N LYS A 559 22.52 67.03 8.83
CA LYS A 559 23.75 66.23 8.69
C LYS A 559 24.34 66.29 7.28
N GLU A 560 23.54 66.31 6.25
CA GLU A 560 23.99 66.36 4.86
C GLU A 560 24.48 67.77 4.53
N GLU A 561 23.82 68.83 5.02
CA GLU A 561 24.28 70.20 4.95
C GLU A 561 25.63 70.39 5.72
N ARG A 562 25.74 69.80 6.91
CA ARG A 562 26.98 69.87 7.70
C ARG A 562 28.15 69.15 7.03
N LYS A 563 27.87 67.94 6.38
CA LYS A 563 28.90 67.20 5.65
C LYS A 563 29.40 67.93 4.42
N ILE A 564 28.53 68.67 3.70
CA ILE A 564 28.90 69.51 2.56
C ILE A 564 29.64 70.72 3.02
N LEU A 565 29.32 71.19 4.21
CA LEU A 565 29.90 72.43 4.84
C LEU A 565 31.21 72.11 5.55
N SER A 566 31.62 70.88 5.79
CA SER A 566 32.58 70.37 6.77
C SER A 566 33.99 70.80 6.56
N GLU A 567 34.55 71.40 5.66
CA GLU A 567 35.96 71.81 5.65
C GLU A 567 36.22 73.33 5.46
N LYS A 568 35.36 74.04 4.78
CA LYS A 568 35.46 75.46 4.57
C LYS A 568 34.38 76.28 5.29
N ILE A 569 33.30 75.61 5.65
CA ILE A 569 32.05 76.21 6.14
C ILE A 569 31.96 76.19 7.68
N GLU A 570 32.61 75.23 8.35
CA GLU A 570 32.66 75.14 9.81
C GLU A 570 33.23 76.44 10.45
N LYS A 571 34.20 77.04 9.76
CA LYS A 571 34.75 78.37 10.14
C LYS A 571 33.73 79.48 9.89
N LEU A 572 32.95 79.39 8.82
CA LEU A 572 31.93 80.45 8.52
C LEU A 572 30.70 80.29 9.40
N GLN A 573 30.32 79.06 9.77
CA GLN A 573 29.24 78.84 10.77
C GLN A 573 29.61 79.33 12.17
N GLN A 574 30.84 79.14 12.57
CA GLN A 574 31.34 79.74 13.83
C GLN A 574 31.34 81.29 13.82
N LEU A 575 31.49 81.92 12.66
CA LEU A 575 31.34 83.36 12.46
C LEU A 575 29.87 83.83 12.47
N VAL A 576 28.92 82.95 11.93
CA VAL A 576 27.47 83.18 12.02
C VAL A 576 27.01 83.17 13.48
N GLU A 577 27.51 82.20 14.27
CA GLU A 577 27.20 81.98 15.68
C GLU A 577 27.80 83.16 16.60
N LYS A 578 28.94 83.70 16.18
CA LYS A 578 29.68 84.72 16.96
C LYS A 578 29.53 86.19 16.51
N GLY A 579 28.96 86.34 15.27
CA GLY A 579 28.91 87.66 14.63
C GLY A 579 27.69 88.50 14.99
N GLU A 580 27.83 89.76 15.19
CA GLU A 580 26.74 90.78 15.38
C GLU A 580 26.55 91.57 14.07
N GLY A 581 25.26 91.66 13.59
CA GLY A 581 24.91 92.65 12.54
C GLY A 581 25.31 92.26 11.10
N GLY A 582 25.98 93.11 10.38
CA GLY A 582 26.29 92.94 8.94
C GLY A 582 27.24 91.79 8.60
N GLU A 583 28.08 91.33 9.52
CA GLU A 583 29.02 90.19 9.33
C GLU A 583 28.29 88.88 9.31
N LYS A 584 27.24 88.71 10.13
CA LYS A 584 26.39 87.55 10.15
C LYS A 584 25.65 87.34 8.83
N THR A 585 25.11 88.45 8.25
CA THR A 585 24.38 88.36 6.96
C THR A 585 25.29 88.00 5.78
N ASN A 586 26.56 88.49 5.81
CA ASN A 586 27.55 88.15 4.75
C ASN A 586 28.00 86.70 4.86
N ALA A 587 28.18 86.21 6.07
CA ALA A 587 28.57 84.80 6.29
C ALA A 587 27.42 83.82 5.89
N GLU A 588 26.16 84.15 6.21
CA GLU A 588 24.96 83.39 5.80
C GLU A 588 24.85 83.33 4.24
N LYS A 589 25.06 84.50 3.54
CA LYS A 589 25.06 84.52 2.07
C LYS A 589 26.19 83.70 1.49
N ALA A 590 27.38 83.65 2.08
CA ALA A 590 28.51 82.92 1.67
C ALA A 590 28.25 81.40 1.83
N ILE A 591 27.58 81.01 2.94
CA ILE A 591 27.13 79.65 3.14
C ILE A 591 26.10 79.18 2.09
N GLN A 592 25.10 80.02 1.83
CA GLN A 592 24.09 79.80 0.80
C GLN A 592 24.76 79.64 -0.60
N ASN A 593 25.71 80.45 -0.96
CA ASN A 593 26.38 80.37 -2.23
C ASN A 593 27.19 79.03 -2.38
N ILE A 594 27.84 78.60 -1.30
CA ILE A 594 28.57 77.35 -1.27
C ILE A 594 27.59 76.13 -1.42
N LEU A 595 26.42 76.17 -0.77
CA LEU A 595 25.41 75.16 -0.92
C LEU A 595 24.87 75.10 -2.34
N ILE A 596 24.65 76.24 -2.99
CA ILE A 596 24.26 76.35 -4.39
C ILE A 596 25.33 75.76 -5.33
N GLU A 597 26.61 76.04 -5.12
CA GLU A 597 27.74 75.48 -5.85
C GLU A 597 27.83 73.95 -5.72
N LYS A 598 27.32 73.39 -4.61
CA LYS A 598 27.25 71.96 -4.35
C LYS A 598 25.92 71.30 -4.82
N GLY A 599 25.10 72.10 -5.55
CA GLY A 599 23.92 71.56 -6.20
C GLY A 599 22.58 71.82 -5.49
N PHE A 600 22.56 72.63 -4.42
CA PHE A 600 21.32 73.06 -3.82
C PHE A 600 20.79 74.29 -4.60
N THR A 601 19.51 74.27 -4.93
CA THR A 601 18.89 75.47 -5.59
C THR A 601 18.47 76.50 -4.57
N ARG A 602 18.36 77.76 -5.02
CA ARG A 602 17.90 78.85 -4.17
C ARG A 602 16.47 78.65 -3.65
N GLN A 603 15.60 78.00 -4.48
CA GLN A 603 14.22 77.71 -4.09
C GLN A 603 14.16 76.62 -2.97
N GLU A 604 15.05 75.64 -3.01
CA GLU A 604 15.18 74.62 -1.97
C GLU A 604 15.59 75.19 -0.60
N LEU A 605 16.39 76.22 -0.60
CA LEU A 605 16.86 76.85 0.63
C LEU A 605 15.82 77.75 1.28
N ASP A 606 14.86 78.32 0.48
CA ASP A 606 13.90 79.31 0.91
C ASP A 606 12.46 78.75 1.13
N ASN A 607 12.13 77.58 0.61
CA ASN A 607 10.78 76.97 0.74
C ASN A 607 10.83 75.58 1.37
N PRO A 608 10.11 75.32 2.50
CA PRO A 608 10.11 74.05 3.18
C PRO A 608 9.61 72.90 2.34
N GLU A 609 8.59 73.08 1.48
CA GLU A 609 8.07 72.01 0.59
C GLU A 609 9.06 71.61 -0.51
N THR A 610 9.75 72.62 -1.09
CA THR A 610 10.80 72.39 -2.11
C THR A 610 12.00 71.65 -1.49
N ARG A 611 12.33 71.94 -0.23
CA ARG A 611 13.34 71.28 0.59
C ARG A 611 13.01 69.79 0.75
N LEU A 612 11.82 69.51 1.18
CA LEU A 612 11.35 68.15 1.42
C LEU A 612 11.47 67.30 0.14
N LEU A 613 10.96 67.82 -0.96
CA LEU A 613 11.00 67.12 -2.26
C LEU A 613 12.46 66.86 -2.71
N SER A 614 13.38 67.82 -2.48
CA SER A 614 14.80 67.62 -2.84
C SER A 614 15.49 66.56 -1.98
N ILE A 615 15.14 66.46 -0.70
CA ILE A 615 15.65 65.44 0.21
C ILE A 615 15.17 64.07 -0.26
N ILE A 616 13.89 63.93 -0.59
CA ILE A 616 13.27 62.73 -1.10
C ILE A 616 13.93 62.30 -2.41
N GLU A 617 14.12 63.24 -3.37
CA GLU A 617 14.76 62.88 -4.64
C GLU A 617 16.20 62.47 -4.49
N ARG A 618 16.98 63.10 -3.61
CA ARG A 618 18.33 62.66 -3.31
C ARG A 618 18.38 61.32 -2.63
N ARG A 619 17.40 61.00 -1.77
CA ARG A 619 17.24 59.67 -1.14
C ARG A 619 16.95 58.59 -2.19
N ILE A 620 16.05 58.90 -3.12
CA ILE A 620 15.73 58.03 -4.27
C ILE A 620 16.98 57.82 -5.14
N GLN A 621 17.67 58.88 -5.53
CA GLN A 621 18.85 58.82 -6.34
C GLN A 621 19.99 58.01 -5.70
N LYS A 622 20.28 58.29 -4.42
CA LYS A 622 21.30 57.56 -3.66
C LYS A 622 20.98 56.08 -3.53
N LYS A 623 19.69 55.74 -3.34
CA LYS A 623 19.23 54.36 -3.33
C LYS A 623 19.40 53.75 -4.71
N GLU A 624 19.00 54.42 -5.75
CA GLU A 624 19.17 53.99 -7.14
C GLU A 624 20.64 53.74 -7.48
N ASP A 625 21.54 54.62 -7.09
CA ASP A 625 22.98 54.46 -7.31
C ASP A 625 23.57 53.23 -6.58
N ILE A 626 23.17 53.01 -5.31
CA ILE A 626 23.58 51.85 -4.55
C ILE A 626 23.06 50.55 -5.18
N LEU A 627 21.81 50.53 -5.65
CA LEU A 627 21.22 49.36 -6.28
C LEU A 627 21.84 49.05 -7.65
N LYS A 628 22.23 50.04 -8.43
CA LYS A 628 22.95 49.91 -9.71
C LYS A 628 24.34 49.27 -9.57
N GLU A 629 24.98 49.49 -8.42
CA GLU A 629 26.27 48.85 -8.11
C GLU A 629 26.15 47.34 -7.74
N ILE A 630 24.94 46.90 -7.37
CA ILE A 630 24.68 45.48 -7.01
C ILE A 630 24.40 44.70 -8.28
N LYS A 631 25.34 43.84 -8.69
CA LYS A 631 25.19 42.95 -9.84
C LYS A 631 25.20 41.50 -9.38
N VAL A 632 24.34 40.66 -9.99
CA VAL A 632 24.34 39.23 -9.84
C VAL A 632 24.78 38.62 -11.18
N GLU A 633 26.02 38.15 -11.25
CA GLU A 633 26.61 37.67 -12.51
C GLU A 633 26.38 36.17 -12.74
N SER A 634 26.19 35.42 -11.68
CA SER A 634 25.95 33.96 -11.71
C SER A 634 25.01 33.55 -10.59
N LEU A 635 24.26 32.48 -10.81
CA LEU A 635 23.36 31.92 -9.79
C LEU A 635 24.11 30.84 -9.00
N SER A 636 24.49 31.14 -7.76
CA SER A 636 25.12 30.21 -6.81
C SER A 636 24.85 30.64 -5.37
N PHE A 637 25.15 29.78 -4.41
CA PHE A 637 25.11 30.19 -3.00
C PHE A 637 26.12 31.34 -2.73
N ASN A 638 27.29 31.30 -3.34
CA ASN A 638 28.29 32.36 -3.19
C ASN A 638 27.72 33.73 -3.59
N SER A 639 27.14 33.83 -4.78
CA SER A 639 26.56 35.07 -5.29
C SER A 639 25.34 35.50 -4.47
N PHE A 640 24.51 34.58 -4.02
CA PHE A 640 23.39 34.84 -3.13
C PHE A 640 23.85 35.41 -1.78
N TYR A 641 24.88 34.77 -1.19
CA TYR A 641 25.44 35.23 0.08
C TYR A 641 25.98 36.67 -0.02
N GLU A 642 26.76 36.95 -1.07
CA GLU A 642 27.29 38.32 -1.31
C GLU A 642 26.16 39.31 -1.55
N PHE A 643 25.16 38.94 -2.34
CA PHE A 643 23.98 39.77 -2.59
C PHE A 643 23.19 40.04 -1.31
N SER A 644 22.91 38.97 -0.53
CA SER A 644 22.15 39.08 0.72
C SER A 644 22.81 40.02 1.74
N LEU A 645 24.13 39.98 1.88
CA LEU A 645 24.88 40.85 2.77
C LEU A 645 24.79 42.34 2.36
N ARG A 646 24.55 42.61 1.09
CA ARG A 646 24.40 44.01 0.58
C ARG A 646 22.93 44.48 0.68
N ILE A 647 21.96 43.59 0.35
CA ILE A 647 20.56 43.97 0.21
C ILE A 647 19.80 43.97 1.55
N ILE A 648 20.09 42.98 2.47
CA ILE A 648 19.40 42.89 3.77
C ILE A 648 19.53 44.18 4.59
N PRO A 649 20.71 44.79 4.75
CA PRO A 649 20.83 46.06 5.47
C PRO A 649 19.97 47.21 4.89
N ILE A 650 19.81 47.20 3.54
CA ILE A 650 18.97 48.21 2.88
C ILE A 650 17.49 47.97 3.23
N ILE A 651 17.01 46.70 3.12
CA ILE A 651 15.63 46.33 3.47
C ILE A 651 15.35 46.62 4.94
N CYS A 652 16.28 46.28 5.84
CA CYS A 652 16.12 46.50 7.28
C CYS A 652 16.03 48.01 7.62
N LYS A 653 16.85 48.84 6.97
CA LYS A 653 16.82 50.29 7.17
C LYS A 653 15.53 50.90 6.66
N GLU A 654 15.04 50.42 5.50
CA GLU A 654 13.78 50.93 4.91
C GLU A 654 12.56 50.63 5.78
N ASN A 655 12.53 49.44 6.37
CA ASN A 655 11.36 48.97 7.14
C ASN A 655 11.54 49.14 8.67
N LYS A 656 12.66 49.73 9.12
CA LYS A 656 13.02 49.92 10.55
C LYS A 656 12.94 48.59 11.33
N ILE A 657 13.44 47.50 10.72
CA ILE A 657 13.44 46.14 11.29
C ILE A 657 14.85 45.82 11.78
N ASP A 658 14.93 45.22 12.97
CA ASP A 658 16.19 44.71 13.52
C ASP A 658 16.45 43.29 12.98
N PHE A 659 17.65 43.07 12.42
CA PHE A 659 18.09 41.81 11.85
C PHE A 659 19.55 41.53 12.22
N ASP A 660 19.84 40.39 12.82
CA ASP A 660 21.20 40.05 13.22
C ASP A 660 22.05 39.58 12.02
N ILE A 661 22.48 40.56 11.23
CA ILE A 661 23.32 40.35 10.05
C ILE A 661 24.68 39.75 10.42
N THR A 662 25.18 39.99 11.63
CA THR A 662 26.47 39.48 12.08
C THR A 662 26.43 37.99 12.30
N ASN A 663 25.40 37.49 12.99
CA ASN A 663 25.17 36.07 13.18
C ASN A 663 24.87 35.38 11.83
N TYR A 664 23.99 35.95 11.00
CA TYR A 664 23.71 35.49 9.65
C TYR A 664 25.00 35.32 8.82
N LYS A 665 25.83 36.35 8.73
CA LYS A 665 27.10 36.30 8.04
C LYS A 665 28.04 35.23 8.56
N PHE A 666 28.13 35.09 9.88
CA PHE A 666 29.06 34.14 10.52
C PHE A 666 28.67 32.69 10.23
N LEU A 667 27.40 32.35 10.38
CA LEU A 667 26.92 30.96 10.21
C LEU A 667 26.91 30.50 8.74
N LEU A 668 26.48 31.35 7.82
CA LEU A 668 26.46 31.01 6.40
C LEU A 668 27.86 30.92 5.78
N LYS A 669 28.88 31.51 6.43
CA LYS A 669 30.26 31.51 5.92
C LYS A 669 30.84 30.12 5.69
N LYS A 670 30.35 29.08 6.40
CA LYS A 670 30.80 27.70 6.22
C LYS A 670 30.58 27.17 4.79
N PHE A 671 29.52 27.65 4.14
CA PHE A 671 29.11 27.26 2.79
C PHE A 671 29.61 28.23 1.69
N TYR A 672 30.17 29.35 2.12
CA TYR A 672 30.76 30.35 1.22
C TYR A 672 32.21 29.99 0.83
N LYS A 673 32.69 30.60 -0.23
CA LYS A 673 34.03 30.42 -0.81
C LYS A 673 35.15 30.36 0.27
N GLY A 674 35.91 29.25 0.26
CA GLY A 674 36.91 28.93 1.27
C GLY A 674 36.38 28.34 2.56
N GLY A 675 35.08 28.11 2.70
CA GLY A 675 34.45 27.39 3.82
C GLY A 675 34.53 25.87 3.66
N GLN A 676 34.39 25.13 4.77
CA GLN A 676 34.48 23.66 4.78
C GLN A 676 33.46 22.98 3.87
N LEU A 677 32.27 23.57 3.71
CA LEU A 677 31.13 23.02 2.99
C LEU A 677 30.83 23.78 1.68
N GLU A 678 31.83 24.53 1.16
CA GLU A 678 31.67 25.34 -0.06
C GLU A 678 31.10 24.52 -1.24
N LYS A 679 31.61 23.31 -1.45
CA LYS A 679 31.21 22.46 -2.59
C LYS A 679 29.75 22.00 -2.54
N THR A 680 29.18 21.87 -1.35
CA THR A 680 27.83 21.35 -1.15
C THR A 680 26.76 22.15 -1.90
N LEU A 681 26.91 23.49 -1.99
CA LEU A 681 25.90 24.39 -2.54
C LEU A 681 26.36 25.20 -3.76
N ASN A 682 27.61 25.05 -4.22
CA ASN A 682 28.17 25.88 -5.27
C ASN A 682 28.64 25.12 -6.51
N GLU A 683 28.76 23.79 -6.46
CA GLU A 683 29.12 23.02 -7.62
C GLU A 683 27.91 22.79 -8.53
N ASP A 684 28.15 22.79 -9.82
CA ASP A 684 27.10 22.58 -10.81
C ASP A 684 26.46 21.21 -10.66
N PHE A 685 25.14 21.20 -10.75
CA PHE A 685 24.32 20.00 -10.71
C PHE A 685 24.51 19.16 -11.97
N ASP A 686 24.63 17.84 -11.80
CA ASP A 686 24.58 16.91 -12.93
C ASP A 686 23.15 16.86 -13.51
N THR A 687 22.93 17.62 -14.58
CA THR A 687 21.62 17.70 -15.25
C THR A 687 21.11 16.35 -15.74
N SER A 688 21.99 15.34 -15.89
CA SER A 688 21.59 13.98 -16.24
C SER A 688 20.67 13.33 -15.18
N LEU A 689 20.72 13.80 -13.92
CA LEU A 689 19.85 13.30 -12.86
C LEU A 689 18.36 13.54 -13.14
N PHE A 690 17.99 14.56 -13.89
CA PHE A 690 16.59 14.77 -14.24
C PHE A 690 16.05 13.71 -15.21
N GLU A 691 16.90 13.19 -16.08
CA GLU A 691 16.53 12.15 -17.05
C GLU A 691 16.59 10.74 -16.46
N GLU A 692 17.38 10.54 -15.40
CA GLU A 692 17.61 9.24 -14.79
C GLU A 692 16.34 8.72 -14.09
N PRO A 693 15.78 7.57 -14.51
CA PRO A 693 14.54 7.07 -13.92
C PRO A 693 14.69 6.51 -12.50
N PHE A 694 15.89 6.04 -12.13
CA PHE A 694 16.14 5.47 -10.81
C PHE A 694 17.41 6.04 -10.18
N ILE A 695 17.24 6.80 -9.11
CA ILE A 695 18.34 7.44 -8.37
C ILE A 695 18.28 6.99 -6.91
N VAL A 696 19.41 6.56 -6.40
CA VAL A 696 19.61 6.25 -4.97
C VAL A 696 20.67 7.20 -4.41
N PHE A 697 20.30 7.96 -3.40
CA PHE A 697 21.19 8.77 -2.59
C PHE A 697 21.52 8.03 -1.30
N GLU A 698 22.72 7.51 -1.20
CA GLU A 698 23.23 6.83 -0.02
C GLU A 698 23.93 7.85 0.89
N ILE A 699 23.33 8.12 2.02
CA ILE A 699 23.77 9.16 2.95
C ILE A 699 24.11 8.63 4.35
N ASP A 700 24.44 7.33 4.47
CA ASP A 700 24.81 6.69 5.73
C ASP A 700 25.99 7.42 6.43
N ALA A 701 26.96 7.91 5.64
CA ALA A 701 28.14 8.61 6.16
C ALA A 701 27.81 9.89 6.94
N ILE A 702 26.66 10.52 6.68
CA ILE A 702 26.21 11.76 7.34
C ILE A 702 24.96 11.58 8.19
N LYS A 703 24.45 10.37 8.35
CA LYS A 703 23.17 10.09 9.04
C LYS A 703 23.11 10.60 10.48
N ASP A 704 24.26 10.71 11.14
CA ASP A 704 24.39 11.16 12.52
C ASP A 704 24.88 12.62 12.64
N ASP A 705 25.09 13.31 11.49
CA ASP A 705 25.44 14.73 11.44
C ASP A 705 24.16 15.59 11.47
N PRO A 706 23.89 16.30 12.58
CA PRO A 706 22.65 17.06 12.75
C PRO A 706 22.54 18.30 11.84
N GLU A 707 23.64 18.73 11.22
CA GLU A 707 23.69 19.88 10.30
C GLU A 707 23.60 19.42 8.85
N LEU A 708 24.42 18.47 8.43
CA LEU A 708 24.50 18.03 7.02
C LEU A 708 23.34 17.14 6.58
N PHE A 709 22.89 16.22 7.42
CA PHE A 709 21.84 15.28 7.06
C PHE A 709 20.53 16.00 6.64
N PRO A 710 20.00 16.98 7.39
CA PRO A 710 18.80 17.71 6.98
C PRO A 710 19.02 18.52 5.69
N ILE A 711 20.18 19.17 5.53
CA ILE A 711 20.49 19.97 4.34
C ILE A 711 20.53 19.11 3.08
N VAL A 712 21.27 18.00 3.11
CA VAL A 712 21.39 17.09 1.97
C VAL A 712 20.03 16.45 1.64
N THR A 713 19.28 16.05 2.65
CA THR A 713 17.93 15.50 2.45
C THR A 713 17.01 16.54 1.79
N LEU A 714 17.06 17.80 2.22
CA LEU A 714 16.27 18.89 1.63
C LEU A 714 16.63 19.09 0.15
N ILE A 715 17.90 19.05 -0.18
CA ILE A 715 18.38 19.17 -1.56
C ILE A 715 17.89 18.03 -2.42
N ILE A 716 17.94 16.79 -1.93
CA ILE A 716 17.42 15.61 -2.64
C ILE A 716 15.91 15.74 -2.90
N MET A 717 15.17 16.26 -1.94
CA MET A 717 13.74 16.52 -2.11
C MET A 717 13.47 17.57 -3.19
N ASP A 718 14.32 18.60 -3.32
CA ASP A 718 14.21 19.59 -4.40
C ASP A 718 14.43 18.92 -5.78
N VAL A 719 15.41 18.03 -5.91
CA VAL A 719 15.62 17.24 -7.16
C VAL A 719 14.33 16.49 -7.52
N PHE A 720 13.69 15.86 -6.55
CA PHE A 720 12.44 15.15 -6.78
C PHE A 720 11.30 16.09 -7.22
N ILE A 721 11.18 17.26 -6.60
CA ILE A 721 10.17 18.26 -6.97
C ILE A 721 10.39 18.77 -8.39
N GLN A 722 11.63 19.02 -8.79
CA GLN A 722 11.96 19.40 -10.16
C GLN A 722 11.58 18.30 -11.15
N LYS A 723 11.93 17.03 -10.85
CA LYS A 723 11.49 15.88 -11.68
C LYS A 723 9.97 15.81 -11.79
N MET A 724 9.23 16.08 -10.71
CA MET A 724 7.76 16.07 -10.74
C MET A 724 7.19 17.06 -11.74
N ARG A 725 7.82 18.22 -11.90
CA ARG A 725 7.35 19.28 -12.80
C ARG A 725 7.71 19.03 -14.24
N LEU A 726 8.91 18.54 -14.49
CA LEU A 726 9.45 18.36 -15.84
C LEU A 726 8.89 17.14 -16.55
N LYS A 727 8.58 16.05 -15.83
CA LYS A 727 8.14 14.77 -16.41
C LYS A 727 6.64 14.54 -16.18
N LYS A 728 6.00 13.86 -17.14
CA LYS A 728 4.56 13.55 -17.10
C LYS A 728 4.23 12.14 -16.57
N ASN A 729 5.24 11.26 -16.46
CA ASN A 729 5.09 9.91 -15.92
C ASN A 729 4.85 9.93 -14.40
N ARG A 730 4.67 8.75 -13.78
CA ARG A 730 4.57 8.59 -12.32
C ARG A 730 5.94 8.77 -11.65
N LYS A 731 5.97 9.31 -10.43
CA LYS A 731 7.21 9.51 -9.65
C LYS A 731 7.01 9.08 -8.23
N ALA A 732 8.05 8.55 -7.61
CA ALA A 732 8.08 8.17 -6.21
C ALA A 732 9.32 8.73 -5.50
N LEU A 733 9.10 9.38 -4.35
CA LEU A 733 10.15 9.72 -3.40
C LEU A 733 10.05 8.75 -2.23
N ILE A 734 11.13 8.06 -1.93
CA ILE A 734 11.24 7.13 -0.81
C ILE A 734 12.31 7.66 0.15
N ILE A 735 11.96 7.85 1.40
CA ILE A 735 12.89 8.31 2.44
C ILE A 735 12.96 7.24 3.52
N GLU A 736 14.09 6.53 3.60
CA GLU A 736 14.38 5.62 4.72
C GLU A 736 14.92 6.40 5.91
N GLU A 737 14.65 5.89 7.12
CA GLU A 737 15.03 6.55 8.39
C GLU A 737 14.57 8.02 8.47
N ALA A 738 13.41 8.30 7.89
CA ALA A 738 12.88 9.65 7.73
C ALA A 738 12.77 10.44 9.05
N TRP A 739 12.68 9.75 10.19
CA TRP A 739 12.58 10.35 11.51
C TRP A 739 13.73 11.30 11.82
N LYS A 740 14.96 11.00 11.34
CA LYS A 740 16.13 11.88 11.52
C LYS A 740 15.97 13.22 10.81
N ALA A 741 15.40 13.20 9.61
CA ALA A 741 15.08 14.43 8.88
C ALA A 741 13.86 15.17 9.48
N ILE A 742 12.88 14.41 9.96
CA ILE A 742 11.60 14.91 10.48
C ILE A 742 11.76 15.51 11.90
N ALA A 743 12.78 15.15 12.65
CA ALA A 743 13.07 15.72 13.97
C ALA A 743 13.21 17.24 13.93
N SER A 744 13.58 17.80 12.77
CA SER A 744 13.63 19.26 12.55
C SER A 744 12.22 19.82 12.23
N PRO A 745 11.72 20.83 12.97
CA PRO A 745 10.45 21.49 12.67
C PRO A 745 10.38 22.10 11.26
N MET A 746 11.49 22.65 10.78
CA MET A 746 11.60 23.20 9.42
C MET A 746 11.47 22.12 8.35
N MET A 747 12.18 21.00 8.52
CA MET A 747 12.08 19.85 7.61
C MET A 747 10.69 19.21 7.65
N ALA A 748 10.10 19.09 8.84
CA ALA A 748 8.75 18.58 9.00
C ALA A 748 7.73 19.41 8.21
N GLY A 749 7.86 20.74 8.25
CA GLY A 749 7.03 21.65 7.45
C GLY A 749 7.18 21.43 5.94
N TYR A 750 8.39 21.23 5.47
CA TYR A 750 8.68 20.98 4.05
C TYR A 750 8.21 19.60 3.58
N ILE A 751 8.41 18.56 4.37
CA ILE A 751 7.88 17.22 4.09
C ILE A 751 6.35 17.23 4.04
N LEU A 752 5.70 17.96 4.96
CA LEU A 752 4.26 18.19 4.92
C LEU A 752 3.82 18.85 3.61
N TYR A 753 4.51 19.88 3.19
CA TYR A 753 4.26 20.56 1.93
C TYR A 753 4.38 19.58 0.75
N LEU A 754 5.44 18.78 0.73
CA LEU A 754 5.66 17.75 -0.27
C LEU A 754 4.47 16.77 -0.31
N TYR A 755 4.08 16.18 0.83
CA TYR A 755 2.96 15.22 0.92
C TYR A 755 1.63 15.78 0.40
N LYS A 756 1.38 17.07 0.60
CA LYS A 756 0.19 17.75 0.09
C LYS A 756 0.27 18.02 -1.42
N THR A 757 1.47 18.23 -1.95
CA THR A 757 1.68 18.72 -3.32
C THR A 757 1.88 17.59 -4.33
N VAL A 758 2.58 16.51 -3.97
CA VAL A 758 2.96 15.41 -4.89
C VAL A 758 1.78 14.83 -5.66
N ARG A 759 0.61 14.74 -5.03
CA ARG A 759 -0.61 14.20 -5.66
C ARG A 759 -1.05 14.95 -6.93
N LYS A 760 -0.70 16.24 -7.05
CA LYS A 760 -1.06 17.08 -8.22
C LYS A 760 -0.24 16.73 -9.46
N PHE A 761 0.92 16.06 -9.26
CA PHE A 761 1.90 15.79 -10.31
C PHE A 761 2.13 14.29 -10.55
N TRP A 762 1.15 13.44 -10.22
CA TRP A 762 1.31 11.98 -10.29
C TRP A 762 2.48 11.46 -9.44
N GLY A 763 2.78 12.18 -8.37
CA GLY A 763 3.82 11.83 -7.42
C GLY A 763 3.29 11.01 -6.25
N MET A 764 4.18 10.21 -5.66
CA MET A 764 3.97 9.42 -4.45
C MET A 764 5.12 9.73 -3.49
N ALA A 765 4.80 9.95 -2.22
CA ALA A 765 5.81 10.07 -1.16
C ALA A 765 5.69 8.87 -0.22
N MET A 766 6.82 8.26 0.12
CA MET A 766 6.91 7.13 1.04
C MET A 766 7.92 7.44 2.13
N VAL A 767 7.46 7.42 3.36
CA VAL A 767 8.30 7.47 4.56
C VAL A 767 8.39 6.08 5.16
N VAL A 768 9.61 5.63 5.41
CA VAL A 768 9.92 4.34 6.04
C VAL A 768 10.59 4.60 7.37
N THR A 769 10.08 3.98 8.44
CA THR A 769 10.62 4.17 9.80
C THR A 769 10.68 2.86 10.58
N GLN A 770 11.58 2.82 11.57
CA GLN A 770 11.70 1.69 12.49
C GLN A 770 11.04 1.97 13.83
N GLU A 771 11.00 3.21 14.25
CA GLU A 771 10.54 3.62 15.58
C GLU A 771 9.33 4.54 15.48
N LEU A 772 8.29 4.17 16.19
CA LEU A 772 7.06 4.95 16.24
C LEU A 772 7.18 6.17 17.17
N GLU A 773 7.99 6.05 18.22
CA GLU A 773 8.17 7.10 19.23
C GLU A 773 8.67 8.40 18.63
N ASP A 774 9.57 8.32 17.64
CA ASP A 774 10.12 9.47 16.94
C ASP A 774 9.07 10.27 16.15
N ILE A 775 8.02 9.55 15.72
CA ILE A 775 6.90 10.16 15.00
C ILE A 775 5.87 10.74 15.98
N ILE A 776 5.61 10.05 17.09
CA ILE A 776 4.63 10.50 18.10
C ILE A 776 5.12 11.73 18.83
N SER A 777 6.41 11.84 19.10
CA SER A 777 7.02 12.97 19.81
C SER A 777 6.96 14.31 19.06
N ASN A 778 6.80 14.27 17.74
CA ASN A 778 6.67 15.48 16.91
C ASN A 778 5.22 15.70 16.46
N PRO A 779 4.49 16.68 17.04
CA PRO A 779 3.07 16.94 16.73
C PRO A 779 2.82 17.29 15.26
N VAL A 780 3.77 17.97 14.61
CA VAL A 780 3.66 18.36 13.20
C VAL A 780 3.67 17.14 12.31
N VAL A 781 4.52 16.17 12.61
CA VAL A 781 4.67 14.93 11.86
C VAL A 781 3.48 14.01 12.04
N LYS A 782 3.08 13.83 13.30
CA LYS A 782 1.92 13.01 13.69
C LYS A 782 0.68 13.42 12.90
N ASN A 783 0.37 14.71 12.91
CA ASN A 783 -0.85 15.22 12.27
C ASN A 783 -0.71 15.41 10.76
N SER A 784 0.50 15.35 10.21
CA SER A 784 0.75 15.78 8.84
C SER A 784 1.14 14.65 7.91
N ILE A 785 2.09 13.79 8.28
CA ILE A 785 2.51 12.67 7.44
C ILE A 785 1.44 11.58 7.48
N ILE A 786 1.03 11.18 8.68
CA ILE A 786 0.06 10.09 8.85
C ILE A 786 -1.28 10.46 8.23
N SER A 787 -1.80 11.68 8.51
CA SER A 787 -3.08 12.13 7.95
C SER A 787 -3.06 12.37 6.44
N ASN A 788 -1.90 12.53 5.82
CA ASN A 788 -1.74 12.61 4.37
C ASN A 788 -1.20 11.32 3.73
N SER A 789 -1.16 10.21 4.46
CA SER A 789 -0.81 8.88 3.97
C SER A 789 -2.03 7.98 3.98
N ASP A 790 -2.70 7.84 2.83
CA ASP A 790 -3.85 6.95 2.72
C ASP A 790 -3.45 5.47 2.65
N ILE A 791 -2.15 5.19 2.43
CA ILE A 791 -1.60 3.84 2.36
C ILE A 791 -0.66 3.62 3.55
N ILE A 792 -1.03 2.69 4.42
CA ILE A 792 -0.27 2.33 5.61
C ILE A 792 0.20 0.90 5.47
N CYS A 793 1.50 0.68 5.64
CA CYS A 793 2.13 -0.63 5.55
C CYS A 793 2.81 -0.96 6.88
N LEU A 794 2.35 -2.00 7.55
CA LEU A 794 2.90 -2.45 8.82
C LEU A 794 3.52 -3.84 8.65
N LEU A 795 4.80 -3.95 8.94
CA LEU A 795 5.47 -5.23 9.06
C LEU A 795 5.24 -5.79 10.48
N ASP A 796 5.90 -6.87 10.85
CA ASP A 796 5.71 -7.52 12.15
C ASP A 796 5.81 -6.52 13.32
N GLN A 797 4.70 -6.36 14.06
CA GLN A 797 4.55 -5.42 15.17
C GLN A 797 4.71 -6.10 16.55
N SER A 798 5.12 -7.35 16.61
CA SER A 798 5.22 -8.13 17.86
C SER A 798 6.10 -7.47 18.94
N LYS A 799 7.09 -6.65 18.52
CA LYS A 799 7.94 -5.88 19.44
C LYS A 799 7.23 -4.70 20.11
N PHE A 800 6.09 -4.27 19.60
CA PHE A 800 5.36 -3.09 20.09
C PHE A 800 4.03 -3.42 20.77
N ILE A 801 3.83 -4.67 21.19
CA ILE A 801 2.56 -5.16 21.77
C ILE A 801 2.09 -4.28 22.93
N ASP A 802 2.98 -3.88 23.82
CA ASP A 802 2.65 -3.09 25.01
C ASP A 802 2.15 -1.66 24.67
N LYS A 803 2.59 -1.10 23.56
CA LYS A 803 2.21 0.25 23.07
C LYS A 803 1.25 0.20 21.87
N TYR A 804 0.77 -0.98 21.53
CA TYR A 804 0.03 -1.20 20.30
C TYR A 804 -1.26 -0.37 20.21
N GLN A 805 -1.93 -0.13 21.34
CA GLN A 805 -3.15 0.67 21.35
C GLN A 805 -2.90 2.14 20.94
N GLU A 806 -1.74 2.68 21.26
CA GLU A 806 -1.34 4.03 20.81
C GLU A 806 -1.13 4.04 19.29
N ILE A 807 -0.48 3.00 18.76
CA ILE A 807 -0.29 2.81 17.31
C ILE A 807 -1.64 2.69 16.62
N ALA A 808 -2.54 1.86 17.14
CA ALA A 808 -3.85 1.63 16.57
C ALA A 808 -4.68 2.93 16.49
N ASN A 809 -4.67 3.71 17.56
CA ASN A 809 -5.36 5.00 17.61
C ASN A 809 -4.73 6.01 16.63
N LEU A 810 -3.41 6.08 16.59
CA LEU A 810 -2.67 6.99 15.73
C LEU A 810 -2.93 6.73 14.24
N LEU A 811 -2.93 5.46 13.84
CA LEU A 811 -3.11 5.01 12.46
C LEU A 811 -4.58 4.77 12.10
N SER A 812 -5.50 5.06 13.00
CA SER A 812 -6.95 4.82 12.84
C SER A 812 -7.22 3.38 12.40
N LEU A 813 -6.66 2.42 13.11
CA LEU A 813 -6.84 0.99 12.83
C LEU A 813 -8.14 0.49 13.45
N THR A 814 -8.98 -0.13 12.63
CA THR A 814 -10.19 -0.80 13.09
C THR A 814 -9.84 -2.06 13.89
N GLU A 815 -10.79 -2.61 14.65
CA GLU A 815 -10.61 -3.89 15.35
C GLU A 815 -10.25 -5.02 14.39
N VAL A 816 -10.84 -5.01 13.20
CA VAL A 816 -10.52 -5.95 12.11
C VAL A 816 -9.06 -5.84 11.69
N ASN A 817 -8.57 -4.60 11.46
CA ASN A 817 -7.17 -4.38 11.10
C ASN A 817 -6.21 -4.85 12.21
N GLN A 818 -6.54 -4.59 13.47
CA GLN A 818 -5.73 -5.04 14.61
C GLN A 818 -5.62 -6.56 14.66
N LYS A 819 -6.72 -7.29 14.50
CA LYS A 819 -6.72 -8.75 14.45
C LYS A 819 -5.85 -9.28 13.29
N GLN A 820 -5.93 -8.67 12.11
CA GLN A 820 -5.09 -9.03 10.96
C GLN A 820 -3.59 -8.84 11.24
N ILE A 821 -3.22 -7.71 11.83
CA ILE A 821 -1.81 -7.38 12.12
C ILE A 821 -1.19 -8.40 13.07
N PHE A 822 -1.92 -8.86 14.08
CA PHE A 822 -1.40 -9.88 15.00
C PHE A 822 -1.24 -11.28 14.38
N THR A 823 -1.77 -11.52 13.17
CA THR A 823 -1.54 -12.76 12.44
C THR A 823 -0.28 -12.74 11.57
N ILE A 824 0.39 -11.59 11.43
CA ILE A 824 1.61 -11.46 10.62
C ILE A 824 2.64 -12.48 11.11
N ASN A 825 3.11 -13.32 10.18
CA ASN A 825 4.07 -14.39 10.42
C ASN A 825 3.61 -15.51 11.38
N GLN A 826 2.34 -15.56 11.78
CA GLN A 826 1.82 -16.51 12.77
C GLN A 826 1.02 -17.68 12.19
N LEU A 827 0.49 -17.55 10.97
CA LEU A 827 -0.34 -18.60 10.37
C LEU A 827 0.48 -19.79 9.85
N PRO A 828 -0.04 -21.04 9.95
CA PRO A 828 0.68 -22.27 9.58
C PRO A 828 0.85 -22.48 8.07
N ASN A 829 0.17 -21.69 7.24
CA ASN A 829 0.17 -21.80 5.78
C ASN A 829 1.54 -21.57 5.09
N LYS A 830 2.61 -21.42 5.87
CA LYS A 830 4.00 -21.28 5.40
C LYS A 830 4.77 -22.60 5.34
N GLU A 831 4.16 -23.68 5.72
CA GLU A 831 4.81 -25.00 5.67
C GLU A 831 5.26 -25.36 4.24
N ASN A 832 6.48 -25.88 4.13
CA ASN A 832 7.11 -26.24 2.85
C ASN A 832 7.38 -25.10 1.86
N ARG A 833 7.31 -23.84 2.31
CA ARG A 833 7.68 -22.66 1.51
C ARG A 833 9.02 -22.08 1.99
N ASN A 834 9.71 -21.36 1.12
CA ASN A 834 10.89 -20.57 1.51
C ASN A 834 10.50 -19.54 2.57
N ARG A 835 11.45 -19.18 3.44
CA ARG A 835 11.24 -18.13 4.44
C ARG A 835 10.86 -16.81 3.73
N PHE A 836 9.79 -16.20 4.15
CA PHE A 836 9.35 -14.88 3.70
C PHE A 836 8.67 -14.13 4.86
N ASN A 837 8.54 -12.83 4.73
CA ASN A 837 7.85 -11.98 5.68
C ASN A 837 6.48 -11.58 5.13
N GLU A 838 5.55 -11.36 6.03
CA GLU A 838 4.25 -10.79 5.68
C GLU A 838 4.19 -9.30 6.04
N VAL A 839 3.32 -8.58 5.37
CA VAL A 839 3.06 -7.16 5.56
C VAL A 839 1.55 -6.91 5.58
N PHE A 840 1.08 -6.15 6.55
CA PHE A 840 -0.27 -5.62 6.53
C PHE A 840 -0.28 -4.34 5.69
N ILE A 841 -1.20 -4.27 4.73
CA ILE A 841 -1.37 -3.12 3.84
C ILE A 841 -2.79 -2.59 3.99
N LYS A 842 -2.91 -1.36 4.48
CA LYS A 842 -4.16 -0.60 4.57
C LYS A 842 -4.21 0.45 3.47
N ARG A 843 -5.29 0.48 2.72
CA ARG A 843 -5.58 1.49 1.68
C ARG A 843 -6.92 2.14 2.02
N GLY A 844 -6.88 3.37 2.54
CA GLY A 844 -8.05 3.99 3.14
C GLY A 844 -8.59 3.19 4.33
N ASN A 845 -9.80 2.68 4.25
CA ASN A 845 -10.40 1.85 5.31
C ASN A 845 -10.21 0.35 5.09
N TYR A 846 -9.73 -0.07 3.92
CA TYR A 846 -9.55 -1.48 3.59
C TYR A 846 -8.12 -1.93 3.89
N GLY A 847 -7.99 -2.96 4.71
CA GLY A 847 -6.71 -3.55 5.08
C GLY A 847 -6.67 -5.06 4.88
N ASN A 848 -5.52 -5.60 4.49
CA ASN A 848 -5.28 -7.04 4.42
C ASN A 848 -3.80 -7.37 4.59
N VAL A 849 -3.49 -8.63 4.92
CA VAL A 849 -2.12 -9.13 5.07
C VAL A 849 -1.70 -9.87 3.82
N PHE A 850 -0.49 -9.57 3.35
CA PHE A 850 0.12 -10.15 2.16
C PHE A 850 1.51 -10.69 2.46
N GLY A 851 1.92 -11.72 1.73
CA GLY A 851 3.28 -12.23 1.80
C GLY A 851 4.23 -11.49 0.84
N VAL A 852 5.41 -11.15 1.31
CA VAL A 852 6.52 -10.63 0.50
C VAL A 852 7.45 -11.80 0.18
N GLU A 853 6.95 -12.74 -0.59
CA GLU A 853 7.72 -13.89 -1.06
C GLU A 853 8.39 -13.56 -2.39
N VAL A 854 9.67 -13.87 -2.50
CA VAL A 854 10.50 -13.55 -3.66
C VAL A 854 11.20 -14.79 -4.19
N SER A 855 11.59 -14.77 -5.46
CA SER A 855 12.46 -15.78 -6.05
C SER A 855 13.88 -15.69 -5.49
N LEU A 856 14.70 -16.74 -5.64
CA LEU A 856 16.12 -16.67 -5.27
C LEU A 856 16.87 -15.57 -6.04
N HIS A 857 16.47 -15.30 -7.29
CA HIS A 857 17.04 -14.22 -8.09
C HIS A 857 16.76 -12.86 -7.49
N GLU A 858 15.52 -12.61 -7.08
CA GLU A 858 15.15 -11.38 -6.37
C GLU A 858 15.81 -11.31 -4.99
N TYR A 859 15.87 -12.43 -4.26
CA TYR A 859 16.52 -12.48 -2.95
C TYR A 859 17.95 -11.96 -3.02
N PHE A 860 18.77 -12.53 -3.91
CA PHE A 860 20.17 -12.12 -4.04
C PHE A 860 20.38 -10.75 -4.72
N THR A 861 19.36 -10.24 -5.40
CA THR A 861 19.36 -8.83 -5.89
C THR A 861 18.99 -7.84 -4.78
N PHE A 862 18.08 -8.23 -3.86
CA PHE A 862 17.58 -7.34 -2.79
C PHE A 862 18.37 -7.45 -1.49
N THR A 863 19.23 -8.45 -1.35
CA THR A 863 19.95 -8.67 -0.08
C THR A 863 20.74 -7.45 0.35
N THR A 864 20.72 -7.18 1.66
CA THR A 864 21.48 -6.11 2.30
C THR A 864 22.79 -6.65 2.92
N GLU A 865 22.92 -7.98 3.01
CA GLU A 865 24.08 -8.64 3.61
C GLU A 865 25.30 -8.55 2.69
N ARG A 866 26.36 -7.92 3.19
CA ARG A 866 27.60 -7.70 2.45
C ARG A 866 28.19 -8.97 1.87
N ILE A 867 28.26 -10.04 2.68
CA ILE A 867 28.82 -11.33 2.24
C ILE A 867 28.04 -11.96 1.10
N GLU A 868 26.71 -11.77 1.04
CA GLU A 868 25.89 -12.27 -0.05
C GLU A 868 26.11 -11.43 -1.33
N LYS A 869 26.21 -10.11 -1.18
CA LYS A 869 26.54 -9.20 -2.29
C LYS A 869 27.89 -9.50 -2.91
N ASP A 870 28.91 -9.70 -2.08
CA ASP A 870 30.25 -10.01 -2.54
C ASP A 870 30.27 -11.33 -3.33
N ALA A 871 29.57 -12.37 -2.83
CA ALA A 871 29.47 -13.66 -3.53
C ALA A 871 28.83 -13.54 -4.91
N VAL A 872 27.72 -12.77 -5.05
CA VAL A 872 27.08 -12.50 -6.35
C VAL A 872 27.97 -11.64 -7.22
N GLY A 873 28.64 -10.64 -6.63
CA GLY A 873 29.60 -9.75 -7.31
C GLY A 873 30.74 -10.51 -7.99
N TYR A 874 31.30 -11.55 -7.35
CA TYR A 874 32.31 -12.38 -8.00
C TYR A 874 31.78 -13.08 -9.25
N TYR A 875 30.56 -13.60 -9.21
CA TYR A 875 29.93 -14.20 -10.39
C TYR A 875 29.63 -13.16 -11.48
N HIS A 876 29.24 -11.93 -11.11
CA HIS A 876 29.11 -10.85 -12.08
C HIS A 876 30.44 -10.58 -12.79
N ILE A 877 31.54 -10.51 -12.06
CA ILE A 877 32.87 -10.28 -12.64
C ILE A 877 33.29 -11.43 -13.56
N ILE A 878 33.03 -12.68 -13.16
CA ILE A 878 33.38 -13.90 -13.92
C ILE A 878 32.59 -13.97 -15.24
N TYR A 879 31.28 -13.70 -15.20
CA TYR A 879 30.39 -13.88 -16.35
C TYR A 879 30.12 -12.58 -17.14
N GLY A 880 30.66 -11.44 -16.71
CA GLY A 880 30.61 -10.16 -17.42
C GLY A 880 29.26 -9.43 -17.41
N SER A 881 28.20 -10.02 -16.85
CA SER A 881 26.92 -9.35 -16.64
C SER A 881 26.24 -9.79 -15.35
N PHE A 882 25.50 -8.89 -14.72
CA PHE A 882 24.77 -9.15 -13.48
C PHE A 882 23.78 -10.31 -13.64
N GLN A 883 22.98 -10.31 -14.70
CA GLN A 883 21.95 -11.33 -14.93
C GLN A 883 22.56 -12.71 -15.16
N THR A 884 23.57 -12.82 -16.03
CA THR A 884 24.24 -14.09 -16.31
C THR A 884 25.01 -14.60 -15.10
N GLY A 885 25.68 -13.70 -14.36
CA GLY A 885 26.36 -14.04 -13.12
C GLY A 885 25.38 -14.59 -12.07
N LEU A 886 24.27 -13.92 -11.87
CA LEU A 886 23.24 -14.33 -10.91
C LEU A 886 22.59 -15.68 -11.29
N ASP A 887 22.27 -15.91 -12.58
CA ASP A 887 21.76 -17.20 -13.04
C ASP A 887 22.73 -18.34 -12.74
N ASN A 888 24.02 -18.17 -13.07
CA ASN A 888 25.03 -19.19 -12.80
C ASN A 888 25.27 -19.40 -11.31
N PHE A 889 25.27 -18.33 -10.51
CA PHE A 889 25.35 -18.45 -9.05
C PHE A 889 24.21 -19.31 -8.48
N ILE A 890 22.98 -19.11 -8.94
CA ILE A 890 21.81 -19.87 -8.47
C ILE A 890 21.82 -21.32 -8.99
N ILE A 891 22.28 -21.53 -10.22
CA ILE A 891 22.48 -22.89 -10.77
C ILE A 891 23.50 -23.66 -9.95
N ASP A 892 24.62 -23.03 -9.62
CA ASP A 892 25.69 -23.61 -8.84
C ASP A 892 25.26 -23.83 -7.36
N LEU A 893 24.52 -22.92 -6.77
CA LEU A 893 23.89 -23.09 -5.46
C LEU A 893 23.02 -24.33 -5.42
N LYS A 894 22.12 -24.50 -6.38
CA LYS A 894 21.23 -25.67 -6.47
C LYS A 894 22.00 -26.97 -6.72
N SER A 895 23.04 -26.92 -7.54
CA SER A 895 23.90 -28.04 -7.85
C SER A 895 24.78 -28.50 -6.68
N SER A 896 25.17 -27.55 -5.80
CA SER A 896 25.95 -27.81 -4.60
C SER A 896 25.16 -28.56 -3.53
N ARG A 897 23.81 -28.48 -3.54
CA ARG A 897 22.89 -28.99 -2.50
C ARG A 897 23.10 -28.40 -1.11
N LEU A 898 23.84 -27.31 -1.00
CA LEU A 898 24.07 -26.59 0.26
C LEU A 898 22.92 -25.62 0.56
N LYS A 899 22.83 -25.20 1.83
CA LYS A 899 21.99 -24.07 2.21
C LYS A 899 22.58 -22.77 1.68
N ASN A 900 21.77 -21.76 1.47
CA ASN A 900 22.19 -20.48 0.89
C ASN A 900 23.42 -19.89 1.58
N MET A 901 23.41 -19.80 2.92
CA MET A 901 24.51 -19.20 3.68
C MET A 901 25.80 -20.04 3.59
N ASP A 902 25.70 -21.36 3.65
CA ASP A 902 26.86 -22.27 3.54
C ASP A 902 27.52 -22.14 2.16
N TRP A 903 26.71 -21.99 1.12
CA TRP A 903 27.20 -21.75 -0.25
C TRP A 903 27.89 -20.38 -0.34
N VAL A 904 27.25 -19.32 0.14
CA VAL A 904 27.80 -17.97 0.15
C VAL A 904 29.14 -17.90 0.85
N LEU A 905 29.27 -18.54 2.01
CA LEU A 905 30.56 -18.58 2.74
C LEU A 905 31.66 -19.29 1.95
N GLN A 906 31.33 -20.39 1.27
CA GLN A 906 32.30 -21.13 0.46
C GLN A 906 32.73 -20.34 -0.77
N VAL A 907 31.76 -19.69 -1.46
CA VAL A 907 32.03 -18.81 -2.60
C VAL A 907 32.98 -17.67 -2.18
N ASN A 908 32.64 -16.95 -1.10
CA ASN A 908 33.48 -15.84 -0.62
C ASN A 908 34.91 -16.29 -0.24
N LYS A 909 35.03 -17.43 0.41
CA LYS A 909 36.35 -17.91 0.84
C LYS A 909 37.23 -18.36 -0.34
N VAL A 910 36.63 -18.94 -1.38
CA VAL A 910 37.39 -19.45 -2.56
C VAL A 910 37.58 -18.36 -3.60
N LEU A 911 36.49 -17.68 -4.00
CA LEU A 911 36.58 -16.67 -5.06
C LEU A 911 37.15 -15.34 -4.56
N GLY A 912 36.98 -15.02 -3.28
CA GLY A 912 37.64 -13.87 -2.66
C GLY A 912 39.18 -13.95 -2.77
N TYR A 913 39.76 -15.12 -2.56
CA TYR A 913 41.19 -15.31 -2.81
C TYR A 913 41.59 -15.01 -4.25
N HIS A 914 40.77 -15.43 -5.23
CA HIS A 914 41.01 -15.14 -6.65
C HIS A 914 40.75 -13.66 -7.02
N SER A 915 39.90 -12.99 -6.27
CA SER A 915 39.72 -11.54 -6.39
C SER A 915 40.94 -10.77 -5.93
N ASP A 916 41.54 -11.19 -4.81
CA ASP A 916 42.72 -10.54 -4.22
C ASP A 916 43.99 -10.71 -5.08
N ASP A 917 44.15 -11.86 -5.73
CA ASP A 917 45.28 -12.13 -6.64
C ASP A 917 45.05 -11.68 -8.09
N GLY A 918 43.86 -11.12 -8.40
CA GLY A 918 43.52 -10.61 -9.73
C GLY A 918 43.16 -11.67 -10.76
N SER A 919 43.11 -12.95 -10.42
CA SER A 919 42.83 -14.09 -11.30
C SER A 919 41.34 -14.38 -11.51
N LEU A 920 40.45 -13.64 -10.86
CA LEU A 920 39.03 -13.92 -10.86
C LEU A 920 38.37 -13.93 -12.24
N LYS A 921 38.76 -13.02 -13.16
CA LYS A 921 38.20 -12.97 -14.51
C LYS A 921 38.60 -14.18 -15.37
N ASP A 922 39.74 -14.78 -15.08
CA ASP A 922 40.29 -15.91 -15.81
C ASP A 922 39.97 -17.25 -15.16
N ILE A 923 39.16 -17.26 -14.09
CA ILE A 923 38.87 -18.46 -13.29
C ILE A 923 38.31 -19.61 -14.15
N LEU A 924 37.44 -19.30 -15.13
CA LEU A 924 36.85 -20.30 -16.00
C LEU A 924 37.92 -20.97 -16.90
N ASN A 925 38.94 -20.25 -17.31
CA ASN A 925 40.08 -20.78 -18.04
C ASN A 925 40.98 -21.64 -17.13
N ILE A 926 41.15 -21.25 -15.90
CA ILE A 926 41.94 -21.96 -14.89
C ILE A 926 41.34 -23.32 -14.54
N ILE A 927 40.02 -23.41 -14.37
CA ILE A 927 39.34 -24.63 -14.01
C ILE A 927 39.03 -25.56 -15.21
N GLY A 928 39.12 -25.03 -16.45
CA GLY A 928 38.88 -25.78 -17.68
C GLY A 928 37.47 -26.36 -17.77
N GLU A 929 37.33 -27.65 -18.01
CA GLU A 929 36.01 -28.31 -18.14
C GLU A 929 35.31 -28.61 -16.79
N GLN A 930 35.98 -28.39 -15.65
CA GLN A 930 35.38 -28.61 -14.34
C GLN A 930 34.28 -27.58 -14.07
N PRO A 931 33.05 -27.96 -13.64
CA PRO A 931 32.02 -27.01 -13.23
C PRO A 931 32.50 -26.16 -12.03
N LEU A 932 32.20 -24.87 -12.07
CA LEU A 932 32.69 -23.89 -11.06
C LEU A 932 32.25 -24.30 -9.64
N TYR A 933 31.02 -24.80 -9.45
CA TYR A 933 30.57 -25.23 -8.13
C TYR A 933 31.40 -26.40 -7.58
N LYS A 934 31.82 -27.36 -8.40
CA LYS A 934 32.68 -28.46 -7.96
C LYS A 934 34.06 -27.96 -7.54
N TYR A 935 34.64 -27.07 -8.34
CA TYR A 935 35.90 -26.42 -7.99
C TYR A 935 35.82 -25.70 -6.63
N ILE A 936 34.75 -24.92 -6.39
CA ILE A 936 34.53 -24.23 -5.12
C ILE A 936 34.44 -25.20 -3.96
N LEU A 937 33.66 -26.29 -4.11
CA LEU A 937 33.50 -27.31 -3.06
C LEU A 937 34.83 -28.00 -2.72
N ASP A 938 35.60 -28.40 -3.74
CA ASP A 938 36.87 -29.12 -3.57
C ASP A 938 37.94 -28.21 -2.98
N LYS A 939 38.05 -26.97 -3.47
CA LYS A 939 39.00 -25.98 -2.97
C LYS A 939 38.68 -25.53 -1.53
N TYR A 940 37.41 -25.39 -1.19
CA TYR A 940 36.99 -25.08 0.16
C TYR A 940 37.40 -26.16 1.16
N LYS A 941 37.16 -27.44 0.84
CA LYS A 941 37.61 -28.58 1.65
C LYS A 941 39.13 -28.58 1.82
N TRP A 942 39.87 -28.28 0.78
CA TRP A 942 41.32 -28.18 0.84
C TRP A 942 41.80 -27.06 1.77
N ILE A 943 41.12 -25.86 1.71
CA ILE A 943 41.44 -24.68 2.55
C ILE A 943 41.09 -24.97 4.01
N THR A 944 40.01 -25.70 4.30
CA THR A 944 39.53 -25.95 5.67
C THR A 944 40.20 -27.13 6.35
N ASN A 945 40.85 -28.05 5.61
CA ASN A 945 41.60 -29.16 6.14
C ASN A 945 43.09 -28.85 6.35
N ARG A 946 43.53 -27.63 6.02
CA ARG A 946 44.85 -27.07 6.37
C ARG A 946 44.73 -26.09 7.56
#